data_804305e0b7f43d34f28e1d652d5293b4
#
_entry.id   804305e0b7f43d34f28e1d652d5293b4
#
_cell.length_a   1.000
_cell.length_b   1.000
_cell.length_c   1.000
_cell.angle_alpha   90.00
_cell.angle_beta   90.00
_cell.angle_gamma   90.00
#
_symmetry.space_group_name_H-M   'P 1'
#
loop_
_entity.id
_entity.type
_entity.pdbx_description
1 polymer ?
#
loop_
_entity_poly.entity_id
_entity_poly.type
_entity_poly.pdbx_seq_one_letter_code
_entity_poly.pdbx_strand_id
1 'polypeptide(L)'
;MASVSFSHVHIYCDSLKELEEYKTLEEKLNSFSRHSWDQLDQMRSKWRDLWDGSPVIGHSDPTEWKGHQQDVVEQMLVGLGWRVTGFCDTADTRTLAITSRDGAGVRFLITAHKERSMSDFEVAKRQKTSQAPLAHLAASNLERFAAHRAGRQGVAVLGFKVKPGELDEIHAKYREKHPKLLAQPPVDYPGARIMEVFAFYKGETGQSDVDIGTLLRFVEEDEATAFAVLPGIQPVKATFDDVSLPAYCDHWVSNVVSRRGFLDTLEETLGFTPKVDFNAGVVAAGEAQIESTVTGNEPSTVIPDAIVALKDQSQVYLPINNALSEVGHVHLYLKEIGQGVQHIASRVEDLPTLVQRANDMRKITGAGFSFLSIPPSYYGSLTSRYLQKSSGLEGAAAEKVIQALKAHGVVDANDIVDLEVSREKVKAALPAQHQDLVEHVMRARYGNLYSLLREHVSEETYLRIVRNNVLVDVQGEDLLLQIFTSSILQRQAGEEAPFLEFIQRVCSERKDPATGQPKAIKAGCGGFGIRNFLTLFLSIEVSKATKARAEAEAAGKPQLARYYGSMVDAFTSQLEESNPVLTAISDAMTAEGEALEQNDRPSAQRYAEEKAKGQDRLQEISGKYKQLMRRLREEMPEMA
;
A
#
# COMPACT_ATOMS: atom_id res chain seq x y z
N MET A 1 0.32 17.62 -24.38
CA MET A 1 0.32 16.91 -23.10
C MET A 1 1.73 16.91 -22.57
N ALA A 2 1.95 17.35 -21.33
CA ALA A 2 3.30 17.38 -20.78
C ALA A 2 3.79 15.94 -20.51
N SER A 3 5.03 15.65 -20.89
CA SER A 3 5.67 14.36 -20.65
C SER A 3 6.23 14.33 -19.22
N VAL A 4 5.43 13.84 -18.29
CA VAL A 4 5.74 13.83 -16.86
C VAL A 4 6.06 12.41 -16.41
N SER A 5 7.07 12.24 -15.58
CA SER A 5 7.43 10.97 -14.96
C SER A 5 7.66 11.13 -13.46
N PHE A 6 7.60 10.04 -12.70
CA PHE A 6 7.95 10.06 -11.28
C PHE A 6 9.42 10.46 -11.09
N SER A 7 9.69 11.30 -10.11
CA SER A 7 11.05 11.72 -9.75
C SER A 7 11.40 11.34 -8.32
N HIS A 8 10.71 11.90 -7.34
CA HIS A 8 11.00 11.67 -5.93
C HIS A 8 9.80 11.98 -5.04
N VAL A 9 9.86 11.51 -3.81
CA VAL A 9 8.94 11.86 -2.73
C VAL A 9 9.73 12.57 -1.64
N HIS A 10 9.26 13.72 -1.17
CA HIS A 10 9.91 14.46 -0.11
C HIS A 10 9.08 14.40 1.17
N ILE A 11 9.63 13.77 2.20
CA ILE A 11 9.01 13.58 3.51
C ILE A 11 9.59 14.58 4.50
N TYR A 12 8.72 15.20 5.28
CA TYR A 12 9.08 15.89 6.50
C TYR A 12 8.93 14.96 7.70
N CYS A 13 9.96 14.89 8.55
CA CYS A 13 9.92 14.13 9.80
C CYS A 13 10.47 14.97 10.97
N ASP A 14 10.25 14.47 12.20
CA ASP A 14 10.56 15.22 13.42
C ASP A 14 12.06 15.39 13.66
N SER A 15 12.82 14.34 13.42
CA SER A 15 14.25 14.33 13.66
C SER A 15 14.98 13.40 12.71
N LEU A 16 16.26 13.69 12.46
CA LEU A 16 17.20 12.84 11.76
C LEU A 16 18.53 12.84 12.52
N LYS A 17 19.16 11.69 12.55
CA LYS A 17 20.51 11.50 13.08
C LYS A 17 21.57 12.11 12.16
N GLU A 18 22.83 12.13 12.64
CA GLU A 18 23.97 12.49 11.80
C GLU A 18 24.19 11.45 10.70
N LEU A 19 24.70 11.89 9.53
CA LEU A 19 24.97 11.01 8.40
C LEU A 19 25.86 9.81 8.79
N GLU A 20 26.87 10.05 9.62
CA GLU A 20 27.82 9.03 10.08
C GLU A 20 27.16 7.90 10.89
N GLU A 21 26.10 8.21 11.63
CA GLU A 21 25.34 7.20 12.37
C GLU A 21 24.62 6.24 11.41
N TYR A 22 23.98 6.78 10.36
CA TYR A 22 23.36 5.95 9.32
C TYR A 22 24.40 5.15 8.53
N LYS A 23 25.57 5.74 8.22
CA LYS A 23 26.64 5.02 7.54
C LYS A 23 27.20 3.89 8.39
N THR A 24 27.38 4.11 9.68
CA THR A 24 27.75 3.06 10.63
C THR A 24 26.71 1.93 10.67
N LEU A 25 25.41 2.28 10.65
CA LEU A 25 24.33 1.29 10.57
C LEU A 25 24.39 0.50 9.25
N GLU A 26 24.59 1.18 8.11
CA GLU A 26 24.74 0.53 6.80
C GLU A 26 25.93 -0.45 6.76
N GLU A 27 27.06 -0.08 7.33
CA GLU A 27 28.25 -0.95 7.43
C GLU A 27 27.94 -2.20 8.26
N LYS A 28 27.30 -2.04 9.40
CA LYS A 28 26.83 -3.16 10.22
C LYS A 28 25.87 -4.05 9.44
N LEU A 29 24.85 -3.50 8.78
CA LEU A 29 23.90 -4.23 7.95
C LEU A 29 24.63 -5.02 6.83
N ASN A 30 25.57 -4.40 6.12
CA ASN A 30 26.34 -5.04 5.06
C ASN A 30 27.25 -6.17 5.57
N SER A 31 27.74 -6.08 6.81
CA SER A 31 28.57 -7.13 7.40
C SER A 31 27.81 -8.44 7.61
N PHE A 32 26.48 -8.38 7.72
CA PHE A 32 25.61 -9.54 7.92
C PHE A 32 25.00 -10.11 6.62
N SER A 33 24.97 -9.33 5.54
CA SER A 33 24.40 -9.76 4.27
C SER A 33 25.09 -10.97 3.63
N ARG A 34 26.35 -11.23 4.01
CA ARG A 34 27.15 -12.36 3.51
C ARG A 34 26.90 -13.68 4.25
N HIS A 35 26.05 -13.67 5.27
CA HIS A 35 25.75 -14.86 6.05
C HIS A 35 24.43 -15.46 5.60
N SER A 36 24.38 -16.79 5.53
CA SER A 36 23.16 -17.53 5.23
C SER A 36 22.10 -17.19 6.27
N TRP A 37 20.90 -16.83 5.81
CA TRP A 37 19.72 -16.59 6.65
C TRP A 37 19.28 -17.83 7.44
N ASP A 38 19.84 -19.01 7.14
CA ASP A 38 19.63 -20.26 7.88
C ASP A 38 20.19 -20.24 9.32
N GLN A 39 20.93 -19.19 9.68
CA GLN A 39 21.54 -19.00 10.99
C GLN A 39 20.89 -17.88 11.82
N LEU A 40 19.59 -17.63 11.62
CA LEU A 40 18.85 -16.52 12.25
C LEU A 40 19.00 -16.48 13.78
N ASP A 41 19.02 -17.61 14.47
CA ASP A 41 19.14 -17.66 15.94
C ASP A 41 20.56 -17.28 16.41
N GLN A 42 21.60 -17.62 15.65
CA GLN A 42 22.96 -17.19 15.96
C GLN A 42 23.15 -15.70 15.66
N MET A 43 22.44 -15.18 14.68
CA MET A 43 22.48 -13.77 14.33
C MET A 43 21.79 -12.90 15.38
N ARG A 44 20.69 -13.36 15.99
CA ARG A 44 19.95 -12.62 17.03
C ARG A 44 20.83 -12.14 18.18
N SER A 45 21.76 -12.95 18.66
CA SER A 45 22.67 -12.55 19.75
C SER A 45 23.62 -11.43 19.31
N LYS A 46 24.11 -11.49 18.07
CA LYS A 46 25.04 -10.48 17.52
C LYS A 46 24.33 -9.15 17.19
N TRP A 47 23.05 -9.20 16.85
CA TRP A 47 22.28 -8.02 16.52
C TRP A 47 21.77 -7.24 17.73
N ARG A 48 21.70 -7.87 18.92
CA ARG A 48 21.41 -7.16 20.16
C ARG A 48 22.39 -6.02 20.45
N ASP A 49 23.61 -6.17 19.97
CA ASP A 49 24.66 -5.17 20.15
C ASP A 49 24.51 -3.98 19.18
N LEU A 50 23.63 -4.07 18.18
CA LEU A 50 23.41 -3.00 17.21
C LEU A 50 22.87 -1.73 17.86
N TRP A 51 22.08 -1.91 18.90
CA TRP A 51 21.39 -0.87 19.65
C TRP A 51 21.88 -0.76 21.10
N ASP A 52 23.13 -1.13 21.37
CA ASP A 52 23.72 -1.14 22.72
C ASP A 52 22.88 -1.90 23.75
N GLY A 53 22.22 -2.99 23.31
CA GLY A 53 21.35 -3.80 24.14
C GLY A 53 19.97 -3.20 24.43
N SER A 54 19.66 -2.02 23.91
CA SER A 54 18.34 -1.41 24.08
C SER A 54 17.33 -2.10 23.16
N PRO A 55 16.11 -2.40 23.66
CA PRO A 55 15.06 -2.91 22.79
C PRO A 55 14.66 -1.86 21.76
N VAL A 56 14.50 -2.28 20.50
CA VAL A 56 14.00 -1.40 19.44
C VAL A 56 12.48 -1.33 19.52
N ILE A 57 11.96 -0.13 19.41
CA ILE A 57 10.51 0.11 19.41
C ILE A 57 9.96 -0.15 18.01
N GLY A 58 9.09 -1.14 17.90
CA GLY A 58 8.28 -1.36 16.71
C GLY A 58 7.03 -0.47 16.71
N HIS A 59 6.69 0.11 15.57
CA HIS A 59 5.51 0.98 15.44
C HIS A 59 4.16 0.27 15.61
N SER A 60 4.13 -1.05 15.59
CA SER A 60 2.88 -1.82 15.64
C SER A 60 2.44 -2.25 17.03
N ASP A 61 3.31 -2.19 18.04
CA ASP A 61 2.98 -2.59 19.42
C ASP A 61 3.23 -1.44 20.40
N PRO A 62 2.17 -0.88 21.01
CA PRO A 62 2.30 0.20 21.98
C PRO A 62 3.13 -0.16 23.21
N THR A 63 3.26 -1.45 23.55
CA THR A 63 4.06 -1.91 24.67
C THR A 63 5.56 -1.87 24.37
N GLU A 64 5.94 -1.85 23.11
CA GLU A 64 7.32 -1.78 22.63
C GLU A 64 7.86 -0.33 22.54
N TRP A 65 7.07 0.69 22.89
CA TRP A 65 7.45 2.11 22.76
C TRP A 65 8.43 2.59 23.86
N LYS A 66 8.95 1.68 24.65
CA LYS A 66 10.00 1.95 25.66
C LYS A 66 11.33 1.42 25.16
N GLY A 67 12.18 2.30 24.66
CA GLY A 67 13.50 1.92 24.18
C GLY A 67 13.99 2.82 23.04
N HIS A 68 14.80 2.27 22.16
CA HIS A 68 15.27 2.99 20.98
C HIS A 68 14.14 3.21 19.98
N GLN A 69 13.73 4.46 19.79
CA GLN A 69 12.77 4.83 18.76
C GLN A 69 13.49 4.95 17.42
N GLN A 70 13.20 4.04 16.50
CA GLN A 70 13.72 4.12 15.14
C GLN A 70 13.03 5.25 14.36
N ASP A 71 13.81 6.03 13.63
CA ASP A 71 13.30 6.98 12.66
C ASP A 71 12.93 6.32 11.33
N VAL A 72 12.33 7.08 10.42
CA VAL A 72 11.90 6.56 9.11
C VAL A 72 13.08 6.07 8.25
N VAL A 73 14.26 6.69 8.40
CA VAL A 73 15.47 6.29 7.67
C VAL A 73 15.95 4.92 8.16
N GLU A 74 16.08 4.75 9.47
CA GLU A 74 16.45 3.45 10.06
C GLU A 74 15.50 2.34 9.63
N GLN A 75 14.18 2.61 9.61
CA GLN A 75 13.18 1.66 9.12
C GLN A 75 13.47 1.23 7.67
N MET A 76 13.79 2.19 6.79
CA MET A 76 14.11 1.91 5.39
C MET A 76 15.43 1.14 5.22
N LEU A 77 16.48 1.53 5.96
CA LEU A 77 17.77 0.86 5.91
C LEU A 77 17.69 -0.60 6.37
N VAL A 78 17.05 -0.83 7.51
CA VAL A 78 16.95 -2.16 8.12
C VAL A 78 15.93 -3.03 7.37
N GLY A 79 14.71 -2.53 7.24
CA GLY A 79 13.59 -3.31 6.69
C GLY A 79 13.73 -3.60 5.20
N LEU A 80 14.12 -2.62 4.40
CA LEU A 80 14.15 -2.73 2.95
C LEU A 80 15.55 -2.94 2.37
N GLY A 81 16.59 -2.71 3.15
CA GLY A 81 17.97 -2.73 2.66
C GLY A 81 18.28 -1.55 1.74
N TRP A 82 17.49 -0.48 1.81
CA TRP A 82 17.79 0.75 1.09
C TRP A 82 18.98 1.48 1.72
N ARG A 83 19.53 2.47 1.02
CA ARG A 83 20.75 3.16 1.46
C ARG A 83 20.64 4.66 1.25
N VAL A 84 21.37 5.40 2.08
CA VAL A 84 21.57 6.84 1.92
C VAL A 84 22.52 7.07 0.75
N THR A 85 22.03 7.76 -0.27
CA THR A 85 22.77 8.06 -1.52
C THR A 85 23.08 9.54 -1.68
N GLY A 86 22.57 10.38 -0.81
CA GLY A 86 22.85 11.80 -0.82
C GLY A 86 22.47 12.46 0.49
N PHE A 87 23.09 13.59 0.76
CA PHE A 87 22.77 14.39 1.95
C PHE A 87 22.92 15.87 1.69
N CYS A 88 22.25 16.65 2.50
CA CYS A 88 22.50 18.07 2.64
C CYS A 88 22.23 18.51 4.07
N ASP A 89 23.22 19.20 4.63
CA ASP A 89 23.11 19.86 5.91
C ASP A 89 23.18 21.37 5.74
N THR A 90 22.15 22.04 6.22
CA THR A 90 22.13 23.50 6.40
C THR A 90 22.25 23.84 7.89
N ALA A 91 22.26 25.14 8.21
CA ALA A 91 22.23 25.56 9.61
C ALA A 91 20.97 25.06 10.34
N ASP A 92 19.84 25.00 9.63
CA ASP A 92 18.51 24.76 10.21
C ASP A 92 17.93 23.39 9.91
N THR A 93 18.35 22.75 8.82
CA THR A 93 17.75 21.47 8.36
C THR A 93 18.80 20.45 7.97
N ARG A 94 18.39 19.19 8.07
CA ARG A 94 19.10 18.04 7.52
C ARG A 94 18.20 17.34 6.52
N THR A 95 18.74 17.02 5.35
CA THR A 95 18.05 16.25 4.30
C THR A 95 18.91 15.05 3.90
N LEU A 96 18.28 13.89 3.84
CA LEU A 96 18.87 12.66 3.33
C LEU A 96 18.14 12.20 2.08
N ALA A 97 18.89 11.75 1.08
CA ALA A 97 18.34 11.08 -0.09
C ALA A 97 18.53 9.58 0.08
N ILE A 98 17.44 8.82 -0.06
CA ILE A 98 17.42 7.37 0.14
C ILE A 98 16.82 6.73 -1.10
N THR A 99 17.43 5.63 -1.54
CA THR A 99 16.92 4.85 -2.68
C THR A 99 17.14 3.36 -2.47
N SER A 100 16.46 2.56 -3.31
CA SER A 100 16.64 1.12 -3.39
C SER A 100 17.95 0.73 -4.08
N ARG A 101 18.25 -0.56 -4.16
CA ARG A 101 19.49 -1.11 -4.76
C ARG A 101 19.78 -0.60 -6.18
N ASP A 102 18.77 -0.40 -6.98
CA ASP A 102 18.91 0.28 -8.26
C ASP A 102 18.75 1.79 -8.03
N GLY A 103 19.83 2.56 -8.21
CA GLY A 103 19.81 4.01 -8.04
C GLY A 103 18.82 4.75 -8.97
N ALA A 104 18.32 4.10 -10.01
CA ALA A 104 17.25 4.60 -10.86
C ALA A 104 15.84 4.33 -10.31
N GLY A 105 15.72 3.58 -9.20
CA GLY A 105 14.46 3.25 -8.56
C GLY A 105 13.81 4.42 -7.82
N VAL A 106 12.86 4.07 -6.93
CA VAL A 106 12.16 5.05 -6.10
C VAL A 106 13.14 5.84 -5.22
N ARG A 107 12.93 7.15 -5.15
CA ARG A 107 13.77 8.07 -4.38
C ARG A 107 12.96 8.78 -3.31
N PHE A 108 13.45 8.73 -2.09
CA PHE A 108 12.91 9.50 -0.98
C PHE A 108 13.92 10.57 -0.56
N LEU A 109 13.45 11.81 -0.45
CA LEU A 109 14.13 12.87 0.27
C LEU A 109 13.46 12.97 1.64
N ILE A 110 14.23 12.91 2.69
CA ILE A 110 13.71 12.98 4.06
C ILE A 110 14.39 14.13 4.76
N THR A 111 13.60 15.09 5.24
CA THR A 111 14.12 16.30 5.89
C THR A 111 13.54 16.45 7.28
N ALA A 112 14.40 16.84 8.21
CA ALA A 112 14.03 17.28 9.54
C ALA A 112 14.70 18.63 9.87
N HIS A 113 14.08 19.37 10.79
CA HIS A 113 14.75 20.51 11.43
C HIS A 113 15.81 20.00 12.41
N LYS A 114 16.96 20.68 12.45
CA LYS A 114 17.97 20.48 13.47
C LYS A 114 17.52 21.20 14.76
N GLU A 115 17.74 20.56 15.91
CA GLU A 115 17.58 21.16 17.24
C GLU A 115 16.18 21.71 17.59
N ARG A 116 15.12 21.30 16.83
CA ARG A 116 13.76 21.74 17.14
C ARG A 116 12.92 20.59 17.68
N SER A 117 12.45 20.78 18.91
CA SER A 117 11.34 19.97 19.40
C SER A 117 10.03 20.45 18.75
N MET A 118 9.05 19.58 18.66
CA MET A 118 7.70 19.89 18.13
C MET A 118 7.01 21.08 18.78
N SER A 119 7.42 21.46 20.01
CA SER A 119 6.91 22.63 20.73
C SER A 119 7.41 23.98 20.17
N ASP A 120 8.43 23.97 19.31
CA ASP A 120 9.12 25.19 18.88
C ASP A 120 8.59 25.76 17.55
N PHE A 121 7.45 25.24 17.05
CA PHE A 121 6.87 25.70 15.79
C PHE A 121 6.50 27.19 15.74
N GLU A 122 6.30 27.86 16.87
CA GLU A 122 6.05 29.30 16.90
C GLU A 122 7.29 30.13 16.50
N VAL A 123 8.48 29.54 16.62
CA VAL A 123 9.74 30.23 16.31
C VAL A 123 9.99 30.29 14.80
N ALA A 124 9.49 29.30 14.05
CA ALA A 124 9.65 29.23 12.58
C ALA A 124 9.01 30.40 11.80
N LYS A 125 8.09 31.16 12.43
CA LYS A 125 7.52 32.37 11.84
C LYS A 125 8.52 33.52 11.66
N ARG A 126 9.72 33.46 12.21
CA ARG A 126 10.61 34.61 12.34
C ARG A 126 11.79 34.70 11.39
N GLN A 127 12.12 33.64 10.64
CA GLN A 127 13.31 33.68 9.79
C GLN A 127 12.97 33.58 8.30
N LYS A 128 12.66 34.71 7.70
CA LYS A 128 12.94 34.95 6.27
C LYS A 128 14.44 35.01 6.12
N THR A 129 15.12 33.90 5.93
CA THR A 129 16.55 33.91 5.74
C THR A 129 17.00 33.12 4.54
N SER A 130 17.79 33.84 3.85
CA SER A 130 18.92 33.50 3.00
C SER A 130 18.67 32.60 1.79
N GLN A 131 19.07 33.14 0.72
CA GLN A 131 19.18 32.78 -0.67
C GLN A 131 20.05 31.55 -1.00
N ALA A 132 20.26 30.61 -0.12
CA ALA A 132 20.89 29.35 -0.52
C ALA A 132 19.85 28.50 -1.28
N PRO A 133 20.15 28.02 -2.48
CA PRO A 133 19.19 27.30 -3.33
C PRO A 133 18.52 26.13 -2.63
N LEU A 134 19.25 25.43 -1.77
CA LEU A 134 18.70 24.30 -1.05
C LEU A 134 17.86 24.71 0.16
N ALA A 135 18.22 25.76 0.86
CA ALA A 135 17.41 26.33 1.94
C ALA A 135 16.04 26.75 1.41
N HIS A 136 15.96 27.24 0.16
CA HIS A 136 14.70 27.58 -0.48
C HIS A 136 13.88 26.31 -0.78
N LEU A 137 14.48 25.25 -1.30
CA LEU A 137 13.78 24.00 -1.64
C LEU A 137 13.40 23.16 -0.43
N ALA A 138 14.20 23.19 0.63
CA ALA A 138 14.00 22.33 1.80
C ALA A 138 13.42 23.09 3.00
N ALA A 139 13.99 24.24 3.38
CA ALA A 139 13.63 24.92 4.63
C ALA A 139 12.30 25.68 4.52
N SER A 140 12.13 26.60 3.55
CA SER A 140 10.94 27.46 3.52
C SER A 140 9.65 26.69 3.25
N ASN A 141 9.70 25.69 2.38
CA ASN A 141 8.54 24.85 2.05
C ASN A 141 8.21 23.87 3.17
N LEU A 142 9.21 23.35 3.85
CA LEU A 142 9.02 22.45 4.98
C LEU A 142 8.55 23.17 6.22
N GLU A 143 9.03 24.38 6.52
CA GLU A 143 8.52 25.21 7.61
C GLU A 143 7.04 25.54 7.40
N ARG A 144 6.67 25.89 6.17
CA ARG A 144 5.27 26.11 5.80
C ARG A 144 4.45 24.83 5.97
N PHE A 145 4.92 23.70 5.47
CA PHE A 145 4.24 22.42 5.60
C PHE A 145 4.05 22.05 7.07
N ALA A 146 5.10 22.13 7.88
CA ALA A 146 5.07 21.83 9.28
C ALA A 146 4.09 22.75 10.05
N ALA A 147 4.09 24.06 9.74
CA ALA A 147 3.14 24.99 10.33
C ALA A 147 1.68 24.69 9.92
N HIS A 148 1.45 24.35 8.66
CA HIS A 148 0.13 23.96 8.14
C HIS A 148 -0.41 22.68 8.81
N ARG A 149 0.48 21.74 9.10
CA ARG A 149 0.16 20.45 9.71
C ARG A 149 0.24 20.45 11.25
N ALA A 150 0.31 21.61 11.88
CA ALA A 150 0.52 21.72 13.33
C ALA A 150 1.71 20.87 13.82
N GLY A 151 2.78 20.85 13.03
CA GLY A 151 3.99 20.09 13.30
C GLY A 151 3.93 18.60 13.01
N ARG A 152 2.88 18.09 12.39
CA ARG A 152 2.79 16.65 12.05
C ARG A 152 3.70 16.29 10.88
N GLN A 153 4.30 15.13 10.97
CA GLN A 153 5.10 14.52 9.92
C GLN A 153 4.24 14.15 8.70
N GLY A 154 4.85 14.07 7.53
CA GLY A 154 4.11 13.66 6.34
C GLY A 154 4.85 13.89 5.03
N VAL A 155 4.19 13.60 3.93
CA VAL A 155 4.69 13.86 2.59
C VAL A 155 4.43 15.33 2.23
N ALA A 156 5.51 16.10 2.18
CA ALA A 156 5.47 17.52 1.90
C ALA A 156 5.49 17.84 0.40
N VAL A 157 6.14 16.98 -0.41
CA VAL A 157 6.29 17.19 -1.86
C VAL A 157 6.20 15.87 -2.61
N LEU A 158 5.48 15.90 -3.73
CA LEU A 158 5.53 14.89 -4.79
C LEU A 158 6.28 15.47 -5.98
N GLY A 159 7.40 14.86 -6.35
CA GLY A 159 8.31 15.35 -7.39
C GLY A 159 8.10 14.65 -8.73
N PHE A 160 7.90 15.43 -9.76
CA PHE A 160 7.80 14.98 -11.15
C PHE A 160 8.98 15.47 -11.96
N LYS A 161 9.52 14.62 -12.81
CA LYS A 161 10.45 14.99 -13.84
C LYS A 161 9.69 15.39 -15.10
N VAL A 162 10.11 16.47 -15.72
CA VAL A 162 9.58 16.97 -17.00
C VAL A 162 10.71 17.11 -18.02
N LYS A 163 10.37 17.04 -19.32
CA LYS A 163 11.35 17.23 -20.39
C LYS A 163 11.76 18.69 -20.53
N PRO A 164 12.98 18.95 -21.04
CA PRO A 164 13.43 20.30 -21.33
C PRO A 164 12.45 21.07 -22.21
N GLY A 165 12.08 22.28 -21.77
CA GLY A 165 11.12 23.16 -22.42
C GLY A 165 9.66 22.97 -22.01
N GLU A 166 9.27 21.87 -21.39
CA GLU A 166 7.89 21.63 -20.95
C GLU A 166 7.51 22.39 -19.67
N LEU A 167 8.50 22.78 -18.85
CA LEU A 167 8.24 23.47 -17.59
C LEU A 167 7.58 24.84 -17.81
N ASP A 168 7.97 25.56 -18.87
CA ASP A 168 7.38 26.85 -19.21
C ASP A 168 5.92 26.70 -19.67
N GLU A 169 5.59 25.64 -20.38
CA GLU A 169 4.21 25.34 -20.80
C GLU A 169 3.33 25.03 -19.59
N ILE A 170 3.82 24.19 -18.66
CA ILE A 170 3.12 23.87 -17.42
C ILE A 170 2.91 25.14 -16.59
N HIS A 171 3.95 25.96 -16.45
CA HIS A 171 3.86 27.24 -15.75
C HIS A 171 2.81 28.17 -16.37
N ALA A 172 2.79 28.29 -17.70
CA ALA A 172 1.82 29.12 -18.41
C ALA A 172 0.37 28.67 -18.12
N LYS A 173 0.12 27.35 -18.15
CA LYS A 173 -1.21 26.79 -17.86
C LYS A 173 -1.63 27.04 -16.39
N TYR A 174 -0.74 26.81 -15.42
CA TYR A 174 -1.04 27.13 -14.03
C TYR A 174 -1.31 28.62 -13.83
N ARG A 175 -0.51 29.48 -14.44
CA ARG A 175 -0.70 30.93 -14.36
C ARG A 175 -2.03 31.40 -14.97
N GLU A 176 -2.47 30.77 -16.05
CA GLU A 176 -3.72 31.10 -16.73
C GLU A 176 -4.94 30.52 -15.97
N LYS A 177 -4.91 29.23 -15.62
CA LYS A 177 -6.08 28.50 -15.10
C LYS A 177 -6.17 28.48 -13.58
N HIS A 178 -5.02 28.30 -12.92
CA HIS A 178 -4.94 28.08 -11.48
C HIS A 178 -3.86 28.93 -10.79
N PRO A 179 -3.86 30.27 -10.98
CA PRO A 179 -2.79 31.13 -10.46
C PRO A 179 -2.62 31.08 -8.94
N LYS A 180 -3.68 30.75 -8.21
CA LYS A 180 -3.63 30.61 -6.73
C LYS A 180 -2.78 29.43 -6.28
N LEU A 181 -2.62 28.38 -7.12
CA LEU A 181 -1.83 27.21 -6.78
C LEU A 181 -0.32 27.43 -6.98
N LEU A 182 0.12 28.49 -7.67
CA LEU A 182 1.54 28.76 -7.84
C LEU A 182 2.21 29.09 -6.51
N ALA A 183 3.02 28.16 -6.01
CA ALA A 183 3.83 28.35 -4.81
C ALA A 183 5.19 28.97 -5.17
N GLN A 184 5.80 28.49 -6.26
CA GLN A 184 7.06 28.99 -6.77
C GLN A 184 7.06 28.92 -8.30
N PRO A 185 7.27 30.02 -9.03
CA PRO A 185 7.50 29.99 -10.47
C PRO A 185 8.81 29.27 -10.81
N PRO A 186 9.07 28.95 -12.09
CA PRO A 186 10.33 28.33 -12.49
C PRO A 186 11.55 29.12 -12.02
N VAL A 187 12.47 28.44 -11.35
CA VAL A 187 13.75 28.98 -10.87
C VAL A 187 14.87 28.11 -11.41
N ASP A 188 15.90 28.77 -11.94
CA ASP A 188 17.09 28.11 -12.47
C ASP A 188 18.06 27.78 -11.35
N TYR A 189 18.52 26.52 -11.34
CA TYR A 189 19.58 26.00 -10.49
C TYR A 189 20.66 25.35 -11.35
N PRO A 190 21.88 25.16 -10.84
CA PRO A 190 22.88 24.39 -11.56
C PRO A 190 22.38 22.98 -11.91
N GLY A 191 22.17 22.71 -13.20
CA GLY A 191 21.74 21.42 -13.71
C GLY A 191 20.24 21.11 -13.63
N ALA A 192 19.40 22.07 -13.19
CA ALA A 192 17.94 21.87 -13.17
C ALA A 192 17.16 23.18 -13.12
N ARG A 193 15.91 23.17 -13.62
CA ARG A 193 14.92 24.20 -13.36
C ARG A 193 13.78 23.60 -12.57
N ILE A 194 13.28 24.32 -11.57
CA ILE A 194 12.29 23.79 -10.63
C ILE A 194 11.14 24.77 -10.46
N MET A 195 9.92 24.24 -10.53
CA MET A 195 8.68 24.94 -10.22
C MET A 195 7.91 24.16 -9.16
N GLU A 196 7.19 24.86 -8.29
CA GLU A 196 6.34 24.22 -7.26
C GLU A 196 4.94 24.82 -7.27
N VAL A 197 3.95 23.94 -7.13
CA VAL A 197 2.55 24.32 -7.00
C VAL A 197 1.93 23.59 -5.81
N PHE A 198 0.95 24.21 -5.15
CA PHE A 198 0.14 23.52 -4.16
C PHE A 198 -0.70 22.44 -4.85
N ALA A 199 -0.80 21.27 -4.23
CA ALA A 199 -1.49 20.14 -4.83
C ALA A 199 -3.01 20.30 -4.80
N PHE A 200 -3.58 20.90 -3.75
CA PHE A 200 -5.02 20.81 -3.46
C PHE A 200 -5.67 22.17 -3.23
N TYR A 201 -6.99 22.22 -3.54
CA TYR A 201 -7.91 23.22 -3.01
C TYR A 201 -8.63 22.69 -1.77
N LYS A 202 -9.11 23.59 -0.89
CA LYS A 202 -9.97 23.24 0.25
C LYS A 202 -11.42 22.94 -0.16
N GLY A 203 -11.77 23.13 -1.42
CA GLY A 203 -13.08 22.87 -2.00
C GLY A 203 -12.99 22.82 -3.53
N GLU A 204 -14.06 23.23 -4.23
CA GLU A 204 -14.11 23.19 -5.69
C GLU A 204 -13.08 24.11 -6.35
N THR A 205 -12.56 23.69 -7.50
CA THR A 205 -11.59 24.43 -8.30
C THR A 205 -12.03 25.89 -8.56
N GLY A 206 -11.13 26.82 -8.34
CA GLY A 206 -11.31 28.24 -8.64
C GLY A 206 -12.19 29.03 -7.66
N GLN A 207 -12.97 28.36 -6.82
CA GLN A 207 -13.91 29.00 -5.87
C GLN A 207 -13.44 28.95 -4.43
N SER A 208 -12.38 28.21 -4.14
CA SER A 208 -11.95 27.90 -2.78
C SER A 208 -10.55 28.39 -2.50
N ASP A 209 -10.25 28.49 -1.21
CA ASP A 209 -8.90 28.74 -0.73
C ASP A 209 -7.98 27.58 -1.09
N VAL A 210 -6.71 27.91 -1.32
CA VAL A 210 -5.66 26.93 -1.55
C VAL A 210 -5.35 26.20 -0.25
N ASP A 211 -5.27 24.87 -0.33
CA ASP A 211 -4.67 24.07 0.72
C ASP A 211 -3.15 24.18 0.61
N ILE A 212 -2.53 24.95 1.50
CA ILE A 212 -1.08 25.20 1.49
C ILE A 212 -0.26 24.04 2.06
N GLY A 213 -0.79 22.82 2.10
CA GLY A 213 -0.13 21.60 2.56
C GLY A 213 0.89 21.06 1.57
N THR A 214 0.53 19.97 0.89
CA THR A 214 1.41 19.25 -0.05
C THR A 214 1.68 20.04 -1.33
N LEU A 215 2.90 19.97 -1.84
CA LEU A 215 3.33 20.53 -3.12
C LEU A 215 3.48 19.46 -4.19
N LEU A 216 3.23 19.82 -5.43
CA LEU A 216 3.76 19.16 -6.61
C LEU A 216 4.99 19.94 -7.07
N ARG A 217 6.13 19.26 -7.21
CA ARG A 217 7.39 19.84 -7.69
C ARG A 217 7.69 19.30 -9.07
N PHE A 218 7.85 20.20 -10.03
CA PHE A 218 8.25 19.87 -11.39
C PHE A 218 9.73 20.20 -11.56
N VAL A 219 10.51 19.18 -11.98
CA VAL A 219 11.95 19.29 -12.15
C VAL A 219 12.28 19.05 -13.62
N GLU A 220 12.79 20.07 -14.28
CA GLU A 220 13.38 19.97 -15.60
C GLU A 220 14.88 19.76 -15.42
N GLU A 221 15.38 18.58 -15.75
CA GLU A 221 16.78 18.18 -15.58
C GLU A 221 17.46 18.07 -16.94
N ASP A 222 18.74 18.44 -17.00
CA ASP A 222 19.61 18.08 -18.10
C ASP A 222 19.80 16.56 -18.16
N GLU A 223 19.85 15.97 -19.36
CA GLU A 223 20.12 14.54 -19.52
C GLU A 223 21.42 14.10 -18.84
N ALA A 224 22.44 14.98 -18.82
CA ALA A 224 23.72 14.75 -18.16
C ALA A 224 23.60 14.69 -16.63
N THR A 225 22.58 15.27 -16.03
CA THR A 225 22.32 15.30 -14.59
C THR A 225 21.18 14.38 -14.16
N ALA A 226 20.64 13.56 -15.08
CA ALA A 226 19.48 12.70 -14.87
C ALA A 226 19.56 11.75 -13.65
N PHE A 227 20.75 11.53 -13.15
CA PHE A 227 21.01 10.75 -11.92
C PHE A 227 21.36 11.62 -10.71
N ALA A 228 21.47 12.93 -10.88
CA ALA A 228 21.72 13.82 -9.77
C ALA A 228 20.44 13.91 -8.93
N VAL A 229 20.59 13.77 -7.66
CA VAL A 229 19.58 14.19 -6.69
C VAL A 229 19.39 15.71 -6.87
N LEU A 230 18.30 16.27 -6.33
CA LEU A 230 18.01 17.71 -6.45
C LEU A 230 19.24 18.59 -6.19
N PRO A 231 19.31 19.78 -6.83
CA PRO A 231 20.39 20.73 -6.62
C PRO A 231 20.68 20.96 -5.15
N GLY A 232 21.96 20.91 -4.79
CA GLY A 232 22.43 21.08 -3.42
C GLY A 232 22.53 19.78 -2.59
N ILE A 233 21.96 18.69 -3.04
CA ILE A 233 22.19 17.38 -2.43
C ILE A 233 23.58 16.86 -2.86
N GLN A 234 24.44 16.60 -1.89
CA GLN A 234 25.75 16.03 -2.13
C GLN A 234 25.62 14.50 -2.27
N PRO A 235 26.12 13.88 -3.35
CA PRO A 235 26.06 12.45 -3.52
C PRO A 235 26.92 11.73 -2.47
N VAL A 236 26.40 10.62 -1.97
CA VAL A 236 27.08 9.74 -1.00
C VAL A 236 27.20 8.35 -1.60
N LYS A 237 28.38 7.77 -1.49
CA LYS A 237 28.61 6.39 -1.94
C LYS A 237 27.81 5.44 -1.07
N ALA A 238 26.98 4.61 -1.69
CA ALA A 238 26.20 3.57 -1.05
C ALA A 238 26.72 2.17 -1.44
N THR A 239 26.67 1.24 -0.49
CA THR A 239 26.94 -0.18 -0.74
C THR A 239 25.72 -0.96 -0.28
N PHE A 240 25.07 -1.66 -1.21
CA PHE A 240 23.88 -2.45 -0.95
C PHE A 240 24.25 -3.89 -0.61
N ASP A 241 23.46 -4.50 0.27
CA ASP A 241 23.58 -5.93 0.57
C ASP A 241 23.00 -6.79 -0.57
N ASP A 242 23.35 -8.07 -0.61
CA ASP A 242 23.01 -8.97 -1.69
C ASP A 242 21.51 -9.36 -1.71
N VAL A 243 20.83 -9.18 -0.58
CA VAL A 243 19.40 -9.50 -0.42
C VAL A 243 18.48 -8.29 -0.55
N SER A 244 19.05 -7.11 -0.76
CA SER A 244 18.31 -5.88 -1.03
C SER A 244 17.68 -5.96 -2.43
N LEU A 245 16.37 -5.71 -2.52
CA LEU A 245 15.65 -5.72 -3.78
C LEU A 245 15.49 -4.29 -4.34
N PRO A 246 15.62 -4.11 -5.67
CA PRO A 246 15.23 -2.87 -6.32
C PRO A 246 13.72 -2.61 -6.16
N ALA A 247 13.37 -1.34 -6.02
CA ALA A 247 11.98 -0.90 -6.00
C ALA A 247 11.81 0.34 -6.88
N TYR A 248 10.70 0.42 -7.59
CA TYR A 248 10.40 1.49 -8.55
C TYR A 248 9.07 2.11 -8.20
N CYS A 249 8.89 3.38 -8.47
CA CYS A 249 7.64 4.06 -8.20
C CYS A 249 6.50 3.47 -9.04
N ASP A 250 5.37 3.13 -8.39
CA ASP A 250 4.19 2.62 -9.05
C ASP A 250 3.07 3.67 -9.09
N HIS A 251 2.65 4.14 -7.93
CA HIS A 251 1.62 5.16 -7.81
C HIS A 251 1.68 5.88 -6.46
N TRP A 252 1.03 7.04 -6.37
CA TRP A 252 0.92 7.82 -5.15
C TRP A 252 -0.54 8.12 -4.86
N VAL A 253 -1.02 7.73 -3.70
CA VAL A 253 -2.42 7.89 -3.31
C VAL A 253 -2.60 9.11 -2.41
N SER A 254 -3.57 9.95 -2.76
CA SER A 254 -3.96 11.11 -1.97
C SER A 254 -5.38 10.99 -1.44
N ASN A 255 -5.57 11.36 -0.19
CA ASN A 255 -6.89 11.60 0.38
C ASN A 255 -7.22 13.09 0.26
N VAL A 256 -8.35 13.42 -0.34
CA VAL A 256 -8.73 14.80 -0.66
C VAL A 256 -10.17 15.10 -0.24
N VAL A 257 -10.44 16.38 0.01
CA VAL A 257 -11.79 16.88 0.28
C VAL A 257 -12.55 17.04 -1.04
N SER A 258 -11.91 17.65 -2.03
CA SER A 258 -12.48 17.81 -3.37
C SER A 258 -11.72 16.97 -4.39
N ARG A 259 -12.23 15.79 -4.67
CA ARG A 259 -11.70 14.91 -5.72
C ARG A 259 -11.79 15.57 -7.09
N ARG A 260 -12.96 16.16 -7.41
CA ARG A 260 -13.19 16.84 -8.66
C ARG A 260 -12.23 18.01 -8.87
N GLY A 261 -12.05 18.86 -7.84
CA GLY A 261 -11.14 19.99 -7.94
C GLY A 261 -9.70 19.59 -8.27
N PHE A 262 -9.23 18.47 -7.71
CA PHE A 262 -7.90 17.93 -8.01
C PHE A 262 -7.81 17.33 -9.42
N LEU A 263 -8.81 16.55 -9.84
CA LEU A 263 -8.86 15.96 -11.18
C LEU A 263 -8.89 17.02 -12.27
N ASP A 264 -9.82 18.00 -12.16
CA ASP A 264 -9.96 19.09 -13.14
C ASP A 264 -8.64 19.89 -13.28
N THR A 265 -7.98 20.17 -12.13
CA THR A 265 -6.67 20.87 -12.15
C THR A 265 -5.61 20.09 -12.92
N LEU A 266 -5.46 18.80 -12.67
CA LEU A 266 -4.46 17.96 -13.34
C LEU A 266 -4.78 17.77 -14.84
N GLU A 267 -6.05 17.66 -15.20
CA GLU A 267 -6.48 17.59 -16.58
C GLU A 267 -6.14 18.89 -17.33
N GLU A 268 -6.52 20.05 -16.77
CA GLU A 268 -6.30 21.36 -17.40
C GLU A 268 -4.82 21.77 -17.48
N THR A 269 -3.99 21.34 -16.53
CA THR A 269 -2.58 21.75 -16.47
C THR A 269 -1.62 20.74 -17.08
N LEU A 270 -1.80 19.45 -16.82
CA LEU A 270 -0.92 18.37 -17.25
C LEU A 270 -1.53 17.51 -18.37
N GLY A 271 -2.83 17.61 -18.60
CA GLY A 271 -3.56 16.75 -19.53
C GLY A 271 -3.78 15.35 -18.97
N PHE A 272 -3.73 15.17 -17.65
CA PHE A 272 -4.03 13.89 -17.02
C PHE A 272 -5.51 13.57 -17.14
N THR A 273 -5.81 12.31 -17.42
CA THR A 273 -7.18 11.84 -17.58
C THR A 273 -7.50 10.69 -16.62
N PRO A 274 -8.73 10.60 -16.12
CA PRO A 274 -9.15 9.44 -15.35
C PRO A 274 -8.96 8.15 -16.15
N LYS A 275 -8.43 7.12 -15.49
CA LYS A 275 -8.21 5.80 -16.08
C LYS A 275 -9.44 4.94 -15.83
N VAL A 276 -10.17 4.63 -16.89
CA VAL A 276 -11.46 3.93 -16.83
C VAL A 276 -11.30 2.51 -16.27
N ASP A 277 -10.29 1.81 -16.72
CA ASP A 277 -9.96 0.45 -16.32
C ASP A 277 -9.41 0.33 -14.88
N PHE A 278 -9.15 1.47 -14.22
CA PHE A 278 -8.66 1.51 -12.84
C PHE A 278 -9.58 2.30 -11.88
N ASN A 279 -10.72 2.75 -12.36
CA ASN A 279 -11.64 3.55 -11.57
C ASN A 279 -12.58 2.67 -10.72
N ALA A 280 -12.36 2.67 -9.40
CA ALA A 280 -13.19 1.94 -8.46
C ALA A 280 -14.63 2.46 -8.36
N GLY A 281 -14.84 3.75 -8.66
CA GLY A 281 -16.09 4.41 -8.32
C GLY A 281 -16.34 4.43 -6.81
N VAL A 282 -17.57 4.17 -6.40
CA VAL A 282 -17.95 4.12 -4.99
C VAL A 282 -17.66 2.74 -4.41
N VAL A 283 -16.86 2.69 -3.36
CA VAL A 283 -16.55 1.46 -2.61
C VAL A 283 -17.12 1.60 -1.20
N ALA A 284 -17.90 0.61 -0.78
CA ALA A 284 -18.51 0.57 0.54
C ALA A 284 -18.07 -0.68 1.30
N ALA A 285 -17.63 -0.49 2.54
CA ALA A 285 -17.27 -1.55 3.45
C ALA A 285 -17.89 -1.28 4.82
N GLY A 286 -18.94 -2.02 5.17
CA GLY A 286 -19.78 -1.72 6.32
C GLY A 286 -20.45 -0.35 6.19
N GLU A 287 -20.23 0.53 7.14
CA GLU A 287 -20.74 1.91 7.12
C GLU A 287 -19.78 2.90 6.41
N ALA A 288 -18.54 2.51 6.20
CA ALA A 288 -17.54 3.31 5.52
C ALA A 288 -17.78 3.32 4.01
N GLN A 289 -17.81 4.50 3.41
CA GLN A 289 -17.90 4.70 1.97
C GLN A 289 -16.85 5.67 1.50
N ILE A 290 -16.18 5.30 0.43
CA ILE A 290 -15.22 6.14 -0.27
C ILE A 290 -15.53 6.15 -1.76
N GLU A 291 -15.09 7.19 -2.42
CA GLU A 291 -15.00 7.21 -3.87
C GLU A 291 -13.54 7.31 -4.26
N SER A 292 -13.11 6.45 -5.18
CA SER A 292 -11.73 6.41 -5.65
C SER A 292 -11.67 6.53 -7.15
N THR A 293 -10.78 7.37 -7.64
CA THR A 293 -10.52 7.56 -9.08
C THR A 293 -9.01 7.57 -9.29
N VAL A 294 -8.53 6.81 -10.26
CA VAL A 294 -7.14 6.89 -10.70
C VAL A 294 -7.04 7.84 -11.87
N THR A 295 -6.21 8.88 -11.76
CA THR A 295 -5.83 9.75 -12.89
C THR A 295 -4.36 9.56 -13.20
N GLY A 296 -3.94 10.01 -14.38
CA GLY A 296 -2.54 9.93 -14.79
C GLY A 296 -2.31 10.38 -16.21
N ASN A 297 -1.06 10.33 -16.63
CA ASN A 297 -0.67 10.62 -18.02
C ASN A 297 -1.15 9.49 -18.96
N GLU A 298 -1.18 9.77 -20.27
CA GLU A 298 -1.46 8.74 -21.26
C GLU A 298 -0.38 7.66 -21.21
N PRO A 299 -0.77 6.37 -21.33
CA PRO A 299 0.18 5.29 -21.44
C PRO A 299 1.02 5.48 -22.69
N SER A 300 2.31 5.63 -22.54
CA SER A 300 3.19 5.98 -23.62
C SER A 300 3.38 4.85 -24.62
N THR A 301 3.40 3.62 -24.19
CA THR A 301 3.60 2.45 -25.06
C THR A 301 3.37 1.16 -24.29
N VAL A 302 3.01 0.14 -25.04
CA VAL A 302 3.01 -1.24 -24.59
C VAL A 302 4.47 -1.72 -24.52
N ILE A 303 4.91 -2.15 -23.36
CA ILE A 303 6.30 -2.55 -23.11
C ILE A 303 6.41 -4.08 -23.24
N PRO A 304 7.20 -4.60 -24.21
CA PRO A 304 7.29 -6.05 -24.42
C PRO A 304 8.17 -6.79 -23.41
N ASP A 305 9.05 -6.06 -22.69
CA ASP A 305 10.00 -6.64 -21.74
C ASP A 305 9.58 -6.36 -20.31
N ALA A 306 9.44 -7.43 -19.51
CA ALA A 306 9.01 -7.35 -18.11
C ALA A 306 9.93 -6.53 -17.22
N ILE A 307 11.25 -6.63 -17.43
CA ILE A 307 12.24 -5.90 -16.63
C ILE A 307 12.18 -4.41 -16.97
N VAL A 308 11.98 -4.09 -18.26
CA VAL A 308 11.79 -2.69 -18.69
C VAL A 308 10.50 -2.13 -18.10
N ALA A 309 9.41 -2.90 -18.13
CA ALA A 309 8.14 -2.51 -17.53
C ALA A 309 8.23 -2.31 -16.00
N LEU A 310 8.97 -3.20 -15.31
CA LEU A 310 9.23 -3.06 -13.88
C LEU A 310 9.92 -1.72 -13.56
N LYS A 311 10.90 -1.33 -14.37
CA LYS A 311 11.74 -0.14 -14.15
C LYS A 311 11.13 1.16 -14.66
N ASP A 312 10.09 1.08 -15.49
CA ASP A 312 9.47 2.25 -16.10
C ASP A 312 8.78 3.13 -15.06
N GLN A 313 9.21 4.37 -14.94
CA GLN A 313 8.63 5.38 -14.06
C GLN A 313 8.00 6.54 -14.86
N SER A 314 7.88 6.40 -16.18
CA SER A 314 7.23 7.37 -17.06
C SER A 314 5.70 7.32 -16.95
N GLN A 315 5.17 6.21 -16.47
CA GLN A 315 3.75 6.01 -16.27
C GLN A 315 3.33 6.52 -14.89
N VAL A 316 2.70 7.67 -14.85
CA VAL A 316 2.25 8.29 -13.60
C VAL A 316 0.81 7.91 -13.33
N TYR A 317 0.57 7.27 -12.19
CA TYR A 317 -0.76 6.99 -11.66
C TYR A 317 -0.94 7.67 -10.30
N LEU A 318 -2.04 8.38 -10.16
CA LEU A 318 -2.43 9.09 -8.95
C LEU A 318 -3.85 8.67 -8.56
N PRO A 319 -4.02 7.61 -7.78
CA PRO A 319 -5.30 7.29 -7.15
C PRO A 319 -5.68 8.38 -6.15
N ILE A 320 -6.95 8.77 -6.18
CA ILE A 320 -7.47 9.88 -5.39
C ILE A 320 -8.73 9.41 -4.69
N ASN A 321 -8.70 9.46 -3.36
CA ASN A 321 -9.81 9.06 -2.51
C ASN A 321 -10.48 10.28 -1.88
N ASN A 322 -11.80 10.28 -1.84
CA ASN A 322 -12.56 11.14 -0.96
C ASN A 322 -13.54 10.32 -0.10
N ALA A 323 -13.79 10.78 1.11
CA ALA A 323 -14.75 10.13 2.00
C ALA A 323 -16.18 10.51 1.60
N LEU A 324 -17.07 9.51 1.50
CA LEU A 324 -18.52 9.68 1.30
C LEU A 324 -19.30 9.39 2.58
N SER A 325 -18.64 9.01 3.67
CA SER A 325 -19.21 8.74 4.98
C SER A 325 -18.41 9.41 6.08
N GLU A 326 -19.02 9.63 7.23
CA GLU A 326 -18.36 10.20 8.43
C GLU A 326 -17.61 9.13 9.25
N VAL A 327 -17.36 7.97 8.67
CA VAL A 327 -16.64 6.84 9.27
C VAL A 327 -15.66 6.25 8.26
N GLY A 328 -14.68 5.49 8.76
CA GLY A 328 -13.68 4.83 7.93
C GLY A 328 -12.36 5.60 7.83
N HIS A 329 -11.32 4.91 7.36
CA HIS A 329 -9.94 5.39 7.39
C HIS A 329 -9.69 6.68 6.57
N VAL A 330 -10.37 6.87 5.43
CA VAL A 330 -10.22 8.11 4.64
C VAL A 330 -10.82 9.30 5.37
N HIS A 331 -12.00 9.13 6.01
CA HIS A 331 -12.61 10.18 6.81
C HIS A 331 -11.74 10.54 8.02
N LEU A 332 -11.23 9.53 8.74
CA LEU A 332 -10.36 9.75 9.91
C LEU A 332 -9.07 10.46 9.51
N TYR A 333 -8.44 10.02 8.41
CA TYR A 333 -7.25 10.69 7.86
C TYR A 333 -7.52 12.17 7.57
N LEU A 334 -8.60 12.49 6.84
CA LEU A 334 -8.94 13.87 6.50
C LEU A 334 -9.27 14.71 7.73
N LYS A 335 -9.90 14.12 8.74
CA LYS A 335 -10.22 14.78 10.00
C LYS A 335 -8.97 15.08 10.85
N GLU A 336 -8.04 14.16 10.93
CA GLU A 336 -6.85 14.27 11.78
C GLU A 336 -5.70 15.01 11.11
N ILE A 337 -5.46 14.75 9.83
CA ILE A 337 -4.30 15.26 9.10
C ILE A 337 -4.70 16.35 8.10
N GLY A 338 -5.89 16.26 7.52
CA GLY A 338 -6.30 17.06 6.38
C GLY A 338 -5.93 16.40 5.04
N GLN A 339 -6.01 17.13 3.94
CA GLN A 339 -5.66 16.62 2.62
C GLN A 339 -4.18 16.30 2.51
N GLY A 340 -3.86 15.21 1.84
CA GLY A 340 -2.46 14.84 1.63
C GLY A 340 -2.27 13.42 1.12
N VAL A 341 -1.01 13.05 0.99
CA VAL A 341 -0.61 11.73 0.53
C VAL A 341 -0.83 10.70 1.63
N GLN A 342 -1.66 9.71 1.34
CA GLN A 342 -1.95 8.60 2.24
C GLN A 342 -0.84 7.55 2.19
N HIS A 343 -0.44 7.14 0.97
CA HIS A 343 0.64 6.18 0.81
C HIS A 343 1.38 6.33 -0.52
N ILE A 344 2.56 5.76 -0.53
CA ILE A 344 3.46 5.66 -1.67
C ILE A 344 3.60 4.19 -2.01
N ALA A 345 3.24 3.84 -3.23
CA ALA A 345 3.36 2.47 -3.73
C ALA A 345 4.62 2.30 -4.57
N SER A 346 5.36 1.23 -4.28
CA SER A 346 6.57 0.84 -5.01
C SER A 346 6.44 -0.55 -5.60
N ARG A 347 6.78 -0.69 -6.89
CA ARG A 347 6.85 -1.98 -7.59
C ARG A 347 8.13 -2.71 -7.25
N VAL A 348 8.01 -4.02 -7.05
CA VAL A 348 9.13 -4.95 -6.85
C VAL A 348 8.94 -6.19 -7.70
N GLU A 349 10.03 -6.88 -7.99
CA GLU A 349 10.00 -8.10 -8.82
C GLU A 349 9.45 -9.32 -8.07
N ASP A 350 9.78 -9.47 -6.79
CA ASP A 350 9.34 -10.58 -5.93
C ASP A 350 8.89 -10.05 -4.56
N LEU A 351 7.59 -9.78 -4.45
CA LEU A 351 7.02 -9.23 -3.23
C LEU A 351 7.10 -10.19 -2.03
N PRO A 352 6.78 -11.49 -2.14
CA PRO A 352 6.96 -12.41 -1.02
C PRO A 352 8.38 -12.45 -0.48
N THR A 353 9.41 -12.36 -1.33
CA THR A 353 10.81 -12.30 -0.90
C THR A 353 11.12 -10.99 -0.17
N LEU A 354 10.66 -9.85 -0.66
CA LEU A 354 10.84 -8.56 0.01
C LEU A 354 10.22 -8.58 1.41
N VAL A 355 8.98 -9.07 1.53
CA VAL A 355 8.27 -9.13 2.80
C VAL A 355 8.94 -10.12 3.77
N GLN A 356 9.36 -11.28 3.26
CA GLN A 356 10.08 -12.27 4.08
C GLN A 356 11.35 -11.65 4.66
N ARG A 357 12.15 -10.97 3.82
CA ARG A 357 13.35 -10.27 4.28
C ARG A 357 13.03 -9.27 5.39
N ALA A 358 12.06 -8.41 5.18
CA ALA A 358 11.68 -7.38 6.16
C ALA A 358 11.20 -8.01 7.48
N ASN A 359 10.40 -9.08 7.42
CA ASN A 359 9.95 -9.82 8.60
C ASN A 359 11.11 -10.49 9.33
N ASP A 360 12.06 -11.08 8.61
CA ASP A 360 13.22 -11.72 9.21
C ASP A 360 14.14 -10.69 9.86
N MET A 361 14.39 -9.56 9.19
CA MET A 361 15.15 -8.45 9.80
C MET A 361 14.47 -7.96 11.08
N ARG A 362 13.15 -7.83 11.08
CA ARG A 362 12.41 -7.43 12.28
C ARG A 362 12.52 -8.47 13.41
N LYS A 363 12.42 -9.76 13.11
CA LYS A 363 12.62 -10.84 14.10
C LYS A 363 14.03 -10.84 14.68
N ILE A 364 15.04 -10.52 13.87
CA ILE A 364 16.44 -10.50 14.28
C ILE A 364 16.75 -9.26 15.12
N THR A 365 16.40 -8.08 14.61
CA THR A 365 16.85 -6.79 15.13
C THR A 365 15.83 -6.11 16.03
N GLY A 366 14.54 -6.46 15.89
CA GLY A 366 13.41 -5.69 16.43
C GLY A 366 13.11 -4.41 15.63
N ALA A 367 13.92 -4.09 14.62
CA ALA A 367 13.82 -2.87 13.81
C ALA A 367 13.29 -3.15 12.39
N GLY A 368 13.02 -2.09 11.63
CA GLY A 368 12.46 -2.15 10.28
C GLY A 368 10.95 -1.94 10.27
N PHE A 369 10.30 -2.33 9.19
CA PHE A 369 8.86 -2.17 9.04
C PHE A 369 8.08 -3.32 9.65
N SER A 370 6.91 -3.00 10.20
CA SER A 370 5.82 -3.97 10.34
C SER A 370 4.85 -3.79 9.19
N PHE A 371 4.29 -4.89 8.75
CA PHE A 371 3.25 -4.90 7.73
C PHE A 371 1.87 -5.05 8.37
N LEU A 372 0.84 -4.66 7.61
CA LEU A 372 -0.54 -4.88 8.02
C LEU A 372 -0.76 -6.38 8.28
N SER A 373 -1.32 -6.69 9.45
CA SER A 373 -1.66 -8.06 9.81
C SER A 373 -2.94 -8.47 9.09
N ILE A 374 -2.81 -9.47 8.23
CA ILE A 374 -3.95 -10.01 7.47
C ILE A 374 -4.47 -11.24 8.21
N PRO A 375 -5.78 -11.29 8.53
CA PRO A 375 -6.35 -12.47 9.16
C PRO A 375 -6.17 -13.72 8.29
N PRO A 376 -5.78 -14.86 8.86
CA PRO A 376 -5.64 -16.12 8.10
C PRO A 376 -6.90 -16.52 7.33
N SER A 377 -8.09 -16.14 7.83
CA SER A 377 -9.38 -16.35 7.14
C SER A 377 -9.49 -15.64 5.79
N TYR A 378 -8.68 -14.61 5.53
CA TYR A 378 -8.57 -14.00 4.20
C TYR A 378 -8.09 -15.01 3.15
N TYR A 379 -7.11 -15.85 3.50
CA TYR A 379 -6.53 -16.85 2.60
C TYR A 379 -7.36 -18.12 2.51
N GLY A 380 -7.93 -18.55 3.61
CA GLY A 380 -8.78 -19.72 3.67
C GLY A 380 -9.09 -20.15 5.10
N SER A 381 -10.16 -20.93 5.22
CA SER A 381 -10.55 -21.58 6.46
C SER A 381 -11.20 -22.92 6.16
N LEU A 382 -11.06 -23.88 7.07
CA LEU A 382 -11.68 -25.19 6.96
C LEU A 382 -12.98 -25.23 7.76
N THR A 383 -14.06 -24.82 7.12
CA THR A 383 -15.42 -24.89 7.71
C THR A 383 -16.18 -26.09 7.16
N SER A 384 -17.26 -26.51 7.87
CA SER A 384 -18.19 -27.54 7.35
C SER A 384 -18.72 -27.16 5.97
N ARG A 385 -19.03 -25.88 5.77
CA ARG A 385 -19.52 -25.35 4.48
C ARG A 385 -18.44 -25.47 3.38
N TYR A 386 -17.18 -25.18 3.70
CA TYR A 386 -16.09 -25.39 2.74
C TYR A 386 -15.96 -26.87 2.33
N LEU A 387 -15.98 -27.80 3.27
CA LEU A 387 -15.91 -29.23 2.95
C LEU A 387 -17.11 -29.70 2.15
N GLN A 388 -18.32 -29.27 2.51
CA GLN A 388 -19.52 -29.59 1.73
C GLN A 388 -19.37 -29.12 0.27
N LYS A 389 -18.96 -27.88 0.07
CA LYS A 389 -18.81 -27.28 -1.26
C LYS A 389 -17.68 -27.90 -2.07
N SER A 390 -16.54 -28.17 -1.44
CA SER A 390 -15.33 -28.64 -2.14
C SER A 390 -15.30 -30.14 -2.38
N SER A 391 -15.94 -30.95 -1.52
CA SER A 391 -15.91 -32.42 -1.59
C SER A 391 -17.28 -33.07 -1.78
N GLY A 392 -18.38 -32.32 -1.63
CA GLY A 392 -19.72 -32.88 -1.64
C GLY A 392 -20.14 -33.63 -0.39
N LEU A 393 -19.33 -33.54 0.70
CA LEU A 393 -19.61 -34.24 1.97
C LEU A 393 -20.88 -33.66 2.64
N GLU A 394 -21.73 -34.50 3.20
CA GLU A 394 -22.91 -34.06 3.95
C GLU A 394 -22.53 -33.29 5.22
N GLY A 395 -23.34 -32.30 5.64
CA GLY A 395 -23.04 -31.38 6.73
C GLY A 395 -22.67 -32.02 8.05
N ALA A 396 -23.41 -33.07 8.48
CA ALA A 396 -23.11 -33.79 9.72
C ALA A 396 -21.79 -34.60 9.65
N ALA A 397 -21.44 -35.09 8.49
CA ALA A 397 -20.16 -35.78 8.25
C ALA A 397 -19.00 -34.76 8.19
N ALA A 398 -19.22 -33.62 7.52
CA ALA A 398 -18.23 -32.54 7.47
C ALA A 398 -17.89 -32.03 8.88
N GLU A 399 -18.89 -31.83 9.73
CA GLU A 399 -18.68 -31.40 11.12
C GLU A 399 -17.82 -32.39 11.91
N LYS A 400 -18.12 -33.70 11.81
CA LYS A 400 -17.32 -34.75 12.46
C LYS A 400 -15.87 -34.76 11.97
N VAL A 401 -15.64 -34.53 10.68
CA VAL A 401 -14.28 -34.43 10.13
C VAL A 401 -13.54 -33.25 10.73
N ILE A 402 -14.16 -32.07 10.80
CA ILE A 402 -13.53 -30.88 11.39
C ILE A 402 -13.19 -31.10 12.86
N GLN A 403 -14.12 -31.69 13.65
CA GLN A 403 -13.86 -32.00 15.06
C GLN A 403 -12.69 -32.97 15.23
N ALA A 404 -12.56 -33.98 14.37
CA ALA A 404 -11.43 -34.88 14.36
C ALA A 404 -10.11 -34.16 14.07
N LEU A 405 -10.09 -33.28 13.07
CA LEU A 405 -8.91 -32.48 12.71
C LEU A 405 -8.50 -31.50 13.81
N LYS A 406 -9.47 -30.87 14.49
CA LYS A 406 -9.23 -30.01 15.65
C LYS A 406 -8.63 -30.80 16.81
N ALA A 407 -9.18 -31.98 17.13
CA ALA A 407 -8.67 -32.84 18.19
C ALA A 407 -7.21 -33.28 17.98
N HIS A 408 -6.75 -33.34 16.73
CA HIS A 408 -5.36 -33.70 16.39
C HIS A 408 -4.46 -32.47 16.11
N GLY A 409 -4.93 -31.26 16.36
CA GLY A 409 -4.16 -30.04 16.15
C GLY A 409 -3.74 -29.82 14.68
N VAL A 410 -4.59 -30.23 13.74
CA VAL A 410 -4.46 -29.91 12.30
C VAL A 410 -5.18 -28.60 11.99
N VAL A 411 -6.26 -28.33 12.69
CA VAL A 411 -7.09 -27.14 12.57
C VAL A 411 -7.19 -26.49 13.95
N ASP A 412 -7.06 -25.19 14.01
CA ASP A 412 -7.19 -24.43 15.26
C ASP A 412 -8.67 -24.14 15.63
N ALA A 413 -8.87 -23.45 16.76
CA ALA A 413 -10.20 -23.06 17.22
C ALA A 413 -10.92 -22.11 16.26
N ASN A 414 -10.19 -21.38 15.43
CA ASN A 414 -10.69 -20.41 14.46
C ASN A 414 -10.89 -20.99 13.05
N ASP A 415 -10.92 -22.31 12.92
CA ASP A 415 -11.07 -23.05 11.66
C ASP A 415 -9.90 -22.85 10.67
N ILE A 416 -8.72 -22.47 11.16
CA ILE A 416 -7.52 -22.28 10.35
C ILE A 416 -6.66 -23.55 10.37
N VAL A 417 -6.29 -24.00 9.17
CA VAL A 417 -5.37 -25.14 9.01
C VAL A 417 -3.94 -24.67 9.21
N ASP A 418 -3.17 -25.40 10.02
CA ASP A 418 -1.75 -25.15 10.24
C ASP A 418 -0.99 -25.16 8.90
N LEU A 419 -0.26 -24.07 8.60
CA LEU A 419 0.50 -23.91 7.36
C LEU A 419 1.61 -24.94 7.20
N GLU A 420 2.19 -25.40 8.30
CA GLU A 420 3.30 -26.35 8.32
C GLU A 420 2.86 -27.81 8.47
N VAL A 421 1.54 -28.06 8.51
CA VAL A 421 1.03 -29.42 8.62
C VAL A 421 1.38 -30.26 7.41
N SER A 422 1.89 -31.47 7.65
CA SER A 422 2.19 -32.43 6.59
C SER A 422 0.94 -33.22 6.16
N ARG A 423 0.95 -33.72 4.91
CA ARG A 423 -0.12 -34.57 4.38
C ARG A 423 -0.30 -35.84 5.21
N GLU A 424 0.79 -36.41 5.73
CA GLU A 424 0.78 -37.59 6.61
C GLU A 424 0.06 -37.30 7.93
N LYS A 425 0.31 -36.16 8.55
CA LYS A 425 -0.38 -35.72 9.77
C LYS A 425 -1.88 -35.52 9.50
N VAL A 426 -2.24 -34.85 8.41
CA VAL A 426 -3.64 -34.69 8.01
C VAL A 426 -4.31 -36.04 7.80
N LYS A 427 -3.65 -36.94 7.06
CA LYS A 427 -4.15 -38.29 6.79
C LYS A 427 -4.37 -39.08 8.07
N ALA A 428 -3.45 -39.00 9.04
CA ALA A 428 -3.58 -39.69 10.33
C ALA A 428 -4.72 -39.12 11.20
N ALA A 429 -5.02 -37.83 11.05
CA ALA A 429 -6.09 -37.17 11.81
C ALA A 429 -7.50 -37.41 11.21
N LEU A 430 -7.59 -37.73 9.93
CA LEU A 430 -8.85 -37.98 9.25
C LEU A 430 -9.44 -39.35 9.61
N PRO A 431 -10.78 -39.46 9.78
CA PRO A 431 -11.46 -40.75 9.90
C PRO A 431 -11.14 -41.65 8.69
N ALA A 432 -11.04 -42.98 8.95
CA ALA A 432 -10.60 -43.96 7.94
C ALA A 432 -11.41 -43.89 6.61
N GLN A 433 -12.72 -43.59 6.71
CA GLN A 433 -13.61 -43.47 5.55
C GLN A 433 -13.50 -42.15 4.79
N HIS A 434 -12.69 -41.20 5.27
CA HIS A 434 -12.57 -39.84 4.71
C HIS A 434 -11.10 -39.47 4.39
N GLN A 435 -10.26 -40.44 4.13
CA GLN A 435 -8.85 -40.24 3.81
C GLN A 435 -8.61 -39.60 2.43
N ASP A 436 -9.61 -39.63 1.58
CA ASP A 436 -9.67 -38.94 0.30
C ASP A 436 -9.75 -37.40 0.45
N LEU A 437 -10.10 -36.90 1.65
CA LEU A 437 -10.20 -35.47 1.91
C LEU A 437 -8.86 -34.77 2.18
N VAL A 438 -7.72 -35.48 2.20
CA VAL A 438 -6.40 -34.89 2.49
C VAL A 438 -6.15 -33.62 1.67
N GLU A 439 -6.35 -33.68 0.36
CA GLU A 439 -6.08 -32.54 -0.53
C GLU A 439 -7.08 -31.37 -0.29
N HIS A 440 -8.33 -31.65 0.06
CA HIS A 440 -9.30 -30.62 0.44
C HIS A 440 -8.88 -29.88 1.72
N VAL A 441 -8.39 -30.60 2.72
CA VAL A 441 -7.85 -30.01 3.95
C VAL A 441 -6.61 -29.18 3.68
N MET A 442 -5.66 -29.71 2.89
CA MET A 442 -4.42 -29.01 2.54
C MET A 442 -4.71 -27.70 1.77
N ARG A 443 -5.65 -27.73 0.84
CA ARG A 443 -6.07 -26.55 0.07
C ARG A 443 -6.83 -25.53 0.90
N ALA A 444 -7.48 -25.93 1.99
CA ALA A 444 -8.20 -24.99 2.85
C ALA A 444 -7.30 -23.89 3.43
N ARG A 445 -5.99 -24.09 3.47
CA ARG A 445 -4.99 -23.08 3.88
C ARG A 445 -5.00 -21.83 3.00
N TYR A 446 -5.40 -21.98 1.72
CA TYR A 446 -5.48 -20.92 0.72
C TYR A 446 -6.73 -21.06 -0.17
N GLY A 447 -7.76 -21.70 0.35
CA GLY A 447 -8.94 -22.10 -0.41
C GLY A 447 -9.69 -20.91 -1.05
N ASN A 448 -9.67 -19.75 -0.43
CA ASN A 448 -10.28 -18.54 -0.97
C ASN A 448 -9.52 -17.99 -2.19
N LEU A 449 -8.22 -18.25 -2.29
CA LEU A 449 -7.38 -17.79 -3.39
C LEU A 449 -7.27 -18.82 -4.52
N TYR A 450 -7.48 -20.10 -4.22
CA TYR A 450 -7.22 -21.18 -5.16
C TYR A 450 -7.97 -21.04 -6.48
N SER A 451 -9.24 -20.69 -6.43
CA SER A 451 -10.06 -20.52 -7.64
C SER A 451 -9.60 -19.35 -8.52
N LEU A 452 -8.93 -18.36 -7.91
CA LEU A 452 -8.40 -17.18 -8.61
C LEU A 452 -7.04 -17.43 -9.23
N LEU A 453 -6.18 -18.19 -8.56
CA LEU A 453 -4.76 -18.27 -8.86
C LEU A 453 -4.29 -19.61 -9.42
N ARG A 454 -5.14 -20.65 -9.43
CA ARG A 454 -4.77 -22.03 -9.78
C ARG A 454 -4.02 -22.18 -11.12
N GLU A 455 -4.27 -21.26 -12.04
CA GLU A 455 -3.67 -21.28 -13.39
C GLU A 455 -2.38 -20.43 -13.47
N HIS A 456 -2.08 -19.65 -12.43
CA HIS A 456 -1.01 -18.66 -12.44
C HIS A 456 0.14 -18.97 -11.49
N VAL A 457 -0.10 -19.69 -10.40
CA VAL A 457 0.93 -19.92 -9.37
C VAL A 457 0.96 -21.36 -8.87
N SER A 458 2.15 -21.80 -8.43
CA SER A 458 2.35 -23.12 -7.80
C SER A 458 1.85 -23.15 -6.36
N GLU A 459 1.68 -24.35 -5.78
CA GLU A 459 1.34 -24.50 -4.36
C GLU A 459 2.38 -23.85 -3.44
N GLU A 460 3.65 -23.95 -3.78
CA GLU A 460 4.73 -23.30 -3.03
C GLU A 460 4.54 -21.78 -3.01
N THR A 461 4.18 -21.17 -4.13
CA THR A 461 3.89 -19.72 -4.22
C THR A 461 2.68 -19.35 -3.37
N TYR A 462 1.59 -20.15 -3.34
CA TYR A 462 0.48 -19.93 -2.42
C TYR A 462 0.94 -19.88 -0.96
N LEU A 463 1.76 -20.85 -0.54
CA LEU A 463 2.24 -20.89 0.83
C LEU A 463 3.16 -19.72 1.17
N ARG A 464 4.00 -19.27 0.23
CA ARG A 464 4.82 -18.06 0.40
C ARG A 464 3.95 -16.80 0.55
N ILE A 465 2.88 -16.67 -0.24
CA ILE A 465 1.91 -15.58 -0.14
C ILE A 465 1.27 -15.58 1.25
N VAL A 466 0.76 -16.73 1.71
CA VAL A 466 0.09 -16.86 3.00
C VAL A 466 1.03 -16.59 4.17
N ARG A 467 2.23 -17.18 4.18
CA ARG A 467 3.25 -16.99 5.24
C ARG A 467 3.66 -15.55 5.42
N ASN A 468 3.65 -14.78 4.33
CA ASN A 468 4.10 -13.38 4.32
C ASN A 468 2.94 -12.38 4.38
N ASN A 469 1.72 -12.82 4.62
CA ASN A 469 0.53 -11.97 4.67
C ASN A 469 0.34 -11.08 3.44
N VAL A 470 0.74 -11.56 2.25
CA VAL A 470 0.62 -10.82 0.99
C VAL A 470 -0.84 -10.87 0.51
N LEU A 471 -1.39 -9.71 0.20
CA LEU A 471 -2.71 -9.57 -0.41
C LEU A 471 -2.67 -9.91 -1.89
N VAL A 472 -3.78 -10.44 -2.40
CA VAL A 472 -3.91 -10.87 -3.78
C VAL A 472 -5.13 -10.25 -4.42
N ASP A 473 -4.96 -9.65 -5.59
CA ASP A 473 -6.06 -9.18 -6.42
C ASP A 473 -5.89 -9.67 -7.86
N VAL A 474 -6.99 -9.74 -8.59
CA VAL A 474 -7.01 -10.19 -9.99
C VAL A 474 -7.88 -9.23 -10.78
N GLN A 475 -7.36 -8.75 -11.89
CA GLN A 475 -8.09 -7.93 -12.85
C GLN A 475 -7.94 -8.55 -14.25
N GLY A 476 -9.04 -9.09 -14.80
CA GLY A 476 -8.98 -9.91 -16.02
C GLY A 476 -8.07 -11.12 -15.81
N GLU A 477 -7.05 -11.26 -16.64
CA GLU A 477 -6.03 -12.31 -16.52
C GLU A 477 -4.82 -11.87 -15.66
N ASP A 478 -4.75 -10.61 -15.22
CA ASP A 478 -3.59 -10.06 -14.51
C ASP A 478 -3.70 -10.26 -13.01
N LEU A 479 -2.58 -10.56 -12.40
CA LEU A 479 -2.46 -10.79 -10.97
C LEU A 479 -1.67 -9.63 -10.34
N LEU A 480 -2.22 -9.13 -9.24
CA LEU A 480 -1.61 -8.15 -8.37
C LEU A 480 -1.33 -8.78 -7.01
N LEU A 481 -0.09 -8.71 -6.57
CA LEU A 481 0.29 -8.95 -5.18
C LEU A 481 0.61 -7.61 -4.52
N GLN A 482 0.10 -7.37 -3.31
CA GLN A 482 0.32 -6.11 -2.60
C GLN A 482 0.39 -6.30 -1.09
N ILE A 483 1.05 -5.39 -0.40
CA ILE A 483 1.07 -5.31 1.04
C ILE A 483 1.30 -3.88 1.48
N PHE A 484 0.76 -3.53 2.64
CA PHE A 484 0.90 -2.22 3.25
C PHE A 484 1.73 -2.31 4.52
N THR A 485 2.62 -1.34 4.72
CA THR A 485 3.30 -1.20 6.01
C THR A 485 2.34 -0.63 7.05
N SER A 486 2.65 -0.78 8.31
CA SER A 486 2.15 0.14 9.33
C SER A 486 2.61 1.55 8.99
N SER A 487 2.00 2.55 9.61
CA SER A 487 2.39 3.94 9.40
C SER A 487 3.89 4.14 9.71
N ILE A 488 4.62 4.74 8.77
CA ILE A 488 6.07 4.94 8.87
C ILE A 488 6.48 6.20 9.65
N LEU A 489 5.52 7.09 9.92
CA LEU A 489 5.72 8.37 10.56
C LEU A 489 4.90 8.53 11.84
N GLN A 490 4.43 7.43 12.40
CA GLN A 490 3.64 7.42 13.63
C GLN A 490 4.52 7.78 14.83
N ARG A 491 4.01 8.66 15.70
CA ARG A 491 4.62 9.01 16.99
C ARG A 491 4.05 8.21 18.13
N GLN A 492 2.78 7.84 18.00
CA GLN A 492 2.04 7.08 19.00
C GLN A 492 1.03 6.15 18.33
N ALA A 493 0.65 5.10 19.04
CA ALA A 493 -0.32 4.14 18.53
C ALA A 493 -1.67 4.80 18.21
N GLY A 494 -2.26 4.40 17.08
CA GLY A 494 -3.56 4.90 16.62
C GLY A 494 -3.55 6.27 15.95
N GLU A 495 -2.38 6.91 15.80
CA GLU A 495 -2.24 8.16 15.06
C GLU A 495 -2.29 7.88 13.55
N GLU A 496 -3.08 8.68 12.81
CA GLU A 496 -3.06 8.63 11.35
C GLU A 496 -1.75 9.22 10.81
N ALA A 497 -1.13 8.53 9.90
CA ALA A 497 0.08 8.98 9.22
C ALA A 497 0.28 8.23 7.90
N PRO A 498 1.10 8.74 6.97
CA PRO A 498 1.43 8.04 5.74
C PRO A 498 2.09 6.68 5.97
N PHE A 499 1.87 5.77 5.03
CA PHE A 499 2.49 4.44 4.99
C PHE A 499 3.05 4.13 3.61
N LEU A 500 3.74 3.00 3.48
CA LEU A 500 4.23 2.50 2.20
C LEU A 500 3.40 1.32 1.75
N GLU A 501 3.26 1.20 0.45
CA GLU A 501 2.74 0.02 -0.22
C GLU A 501 3.85 -0.61 -1.06
N PHE A 502 3.90 -1.95 -1.08
CA PHE A 502 4.72 -2.69 -2.02
C PHE A 502 3.84 -3.57 -2.87
N ILE A 503 4.15 -3.60 -4.16
CA ILE A 503 3.30 -4.21 -5.16
C ILE A 503 4.15 -5.02 -6.15
N GLN A 504 3.65 -6.20 -6.52
CA GLN A 504 4.18 -6.98 -7.62
C GLN A 504 3.07 -7.16 -8.66
N ARG A 505 3.33 -6.73 -9.89
CA ARG A 505 2.44 -6.89 -11.04
C ARG A 505 2.88 -8.10 -11.85
N VAL A 506 2.14 -9.21 -11.74
CA VAL A 506 2.49 -10.51 -12.35
C VAL A 506 1.90 -10.61 -13.76
N CYS A 507 2.04 -9.55 -14.56
CA CYS A 507 1.52 -9.49 -15.93
C CYS A 507 2.55 -9.98 -16.96
N SER A 508 3.81 -9.98 -16.57
CA SER A 508 4.95 -10.32 -17.42
C SER A 508 5.08 -11.80 -17.79
N GLU A 509 4.37 -12.66 -17.06
CA GLU A 509 4.40 -14.11 -17.31
C GLU A 509 3.42 -14.55 -18.41
N ARG A 510 2.63 -13.60 -18.93
CA ARG A 510 1.65 -13.90 -19.98
C ARG A 510 2.31 -14.21 -21.30
N LYS A 511 1.86 -15.29 -21.90
CA LYS A 511 2.23 -15.67 -23.26
C LYS A 511 1.00 -15.63 -24.16
N ASP A 512 1.18 -15.16 -25.38
CA ASP A 512 0.18 -15.30 -26.42
C ASP A 512 -0.02 -16.79 -26.72
N PRO A 513 -1.24 -17.32 -26.56
CA PRO A 513 -1.48 -18.76 -26.73
C PRO A 513 -1.26 -19.24 -28.17
N ALA A 514 -1.34 -18.36 -29.17
CA ALA A 514 -1.15 -18.71 -30.56
C ALA A 514 0.33 -18.71 -30.98
N THR A 515 1.13 -17.81 -30.40
CA THR A 515 2.53 -17.60 -30.80
C THR A 515 3.54 -18.08 -29.78
N GLY A 516 3.13 -18.31 -28.52
CA GLY A 516 4.01 -18.61 -27.39
C GLY A 516 4.95 -17.46 -26.98
N GLN A 517 4.82 -16.31 -27.62
CA GLN A 517 5.62 -15.12 -27.32
C GLN A 517 5.05 -14.39 -26.10
N PRO A 518 5.91 -13.68 -25.32
CA PRO A 518 5.42 -12.81 -24.24
C PRO A 518 4.40 -11.82 -24.79
N LYS A 519 3.24 -11.70 -24.13
CA LYS A 519 2.31 -10.61 -24.40
C LYS A 519 2.95 -9.30 -23.94
N ALA A 520 2.72 -8.28 -24.71
CA ALA A 520 3.09 -6.95 -24.36
C ALA A 520 2.43 -6.51 -23.03
N ILE A 521 3.18 -5.83 -22.16
CA ILE A 521 2.77 -5.45 -20.83
C ILE A 521 2.17 -4.06 -20.89
N LYS A 522 0.92 -3.95 -20.43
CA LYS A 522 0.27 -2.67 -20.20
C LYS A 522 0.69 -2.13 -18.84
N ALA A 523 1.07 -0.87 -18.78
CA ALA A 523 1.35 -0.22 -17.51
C ALA A 523 0.10 -0.27 -16.59
N GLY A 524 0.32 -0.51 -15.30
CA GLY A 524 -0.76 -0.66 -14.33
C GLY A 524 -1.54 -1.98 -14.40
N CYS A 525 -1.06 -2.96 -15.18
CA CYS A 525 -1.69 -4.27 -15.27
C CYS A 525 -1.90 -4.91 -13.90
N GLY A 526 -3.06 -5.55 -13.69
CA GLY A 526 -3.50 -6.08 -12.40
C GLY A 526 -4.25 -5.08 -11.53
N GLY A 527 -4.36 -3.81 -11.94
CA GLY A 527 -5.16 -2.79 -11.26
C GLY A 527 -4.55 -2.23 -9.98
N PHE A 528 -5.40 -1.82 -9.04
CA PHE A 528 -5.04 -1.12 -7.81
C PHE A 528 -5.64 -1.75 -6.54
N GLY A 529 -5.96 -3.04 -6.57
CA GLY A 529 -6.38 -3.77 -5.38
C GLY A 529 -7.79 -3.44 -4.87
N ILE A 530 -8.70 -3.03 -5.73
CA ILE A 530 -10.08 -2.66 -5.37
C ILE A 530 -10.80 -3.81 -4.65
N ARG A 531 -10.63 -5.02 -5.15
CA ARG A 531 -11.19 -6.22 -4.56
C ARG A 531 -10.68 -6.46 -3.14
N ASN A 532 -9.40 -6.19 -2.90
CA ASN A 532 -8.78 -6.38 -1.60
C ASN A 532 -9.40 -5.48 -0.53
N PHE A 533 -9.85 -4.29 -0.88
CA PHE A 533 -10.49 -3.38 0.08
C PHE A 533 -11.69 -4.05 0.78
N LEU A 534 -12.64 -4.58 0.01
CA LEU A 534 -13.82 -5.23 0.57
C LEU A 534 -13.49 -6.60 1.20
N THR A 535 -12.72 -7.41 0.50
CA THR A 535 -12.34 -8.77 0.95
C THR A 535 -11.58 -8.72 2.26
N LEU A 536 -10.62 -7.80 2.39
CA LEU A 536 -9.84 -7.61 3.61
C LEU A 536 -10.72 -7.12 4.76
N PHE A 537 -11.57 -6.11 4.51
CA PHE A 537 -12.47 -5.60 5.53
C PHE A 537 -13.37 -6.71 6.10
N LEU A 538 -14.06 -7.46 5.25
CA LEU A 538 -14.95 -8.54 5.67
C LEU A 538 -14.17 -9.65 6.40
N SER A 539 -12.95 -9.98 5.96
CA SER A 539 -12.10 -10.97 6.62
C SER A 539 -11.67 -10.53 8.02
N ILE A 540 -11.42 -9.24 8.21
CA ILE A 540 -11.15 -8.66 9.54
C ILE A 540 -12.36 -8.81 10.46
N GLU A 541 -13.55 -8.50 9.98
CA GLU A 541 -14.79 -8.62 10.76
C GLU A 541 -15.12 -10.10 11.09
N VAL A 542 -14.92 -11.03 10.16
CA VAL A 542 -15.00 -12.48 10.42
C VAL A 542 -14.04 -12.88 11.54
N SER A 543 -12.79 -12.46 11.46
CA SER A 543 -11.77 -12.78 12.47
C SER A 543 -12.14 -12.25 13.86
N LYS A 544 -12.58 -10.99 13.96
CA LYS A 544 -13.04 -10.39 15.22
C LYS A 544 -14.23 -11.15 15.81
N ALA A 545 -15.24 -11.44 15.01
CA ALA A 545 -16.44 -12.13 15.44
C ALA A 545 -16.13 -13.60 15.86
N THR A 546 -15.25 -14.28 15.15
CA THR A 546 -14.79 -15.65 15.49
C THR A 546 -14.07 -15.67 16.84
N LYS A 547 -13.16 -14.72 17.08
CA LYS A 547 -12.48 -14.57 18.36
C LYS A 547 -13.47 -14.29 19.50
N ALA A 548 -14.38 -13.34 19.31
CA ALA A 548 -15.39 -12.99 20.30
C ALA A 548 -16.34 -14.17 20.60
N ARG A 549 -16.66 -14.99 19.59
CA ARG A 549 -17.42 -16.22 19.77
C ARG A 549 -16.68 -17.22 20.68
N ALA A 550 -15.41 -17.47 20.40
CA ALA A 550 -14.60 -18.38 21.18
C ALA A 550 -14.45 -17.91 22.66
N GLU A 551 -14.27 -16.60 22.87
CA GLU A 551 -14.22 -16.01 24.22
C GLU A 551 -15.56 -16.15 24.95
N ALA A 552 -16.70 -15.98 24.27
CA ALA A 552 -18.01 -16.17 24.84
C ALA A 552 -18.29 -17.65 25.19
N GLU A 553 -17.86 -18.59 24.34
CA GLU A 553 -17.95 -20.04 24.62
C GLU A 553 -17.12 -20.40 25.85
N ALA A 554 -15.88 -19.94 25.96
CA ALA A 554 -15.01 -20.15 27.09
C ALA A 554 -15.55 -19.55 28.41
N ALA A 555 -16.25 -18.40 28.30
CA ALA A 555 -16.91 -17.74 29.43
C ALA A 555 -18.29 -18.35 29.80
N GLY A 556 -18.73 -19.41 29.14
CA GLY A 556 -20.01 -20.06 29.39
C GLY A 556 -21.23 -19.19 29.03
N LYS A 557 -21.11 -18.32 28.05
CA LYS A 557 -22.17 -17.39 27.57
C LYS A 557 -22.77 -17.86 26.22
N PRO A 558 -23.63 -18.88 26.20
CA PRO A 558 -24.06 -19.52 24.94
C PRO A 558 -24.93 -18.62 24.05
N GLN A 559 -25.62 -17.62 24.60
CA GLN A 559 -26.40 -16.67 23.80
C GLN A 559 -25.47 -15.71 23.05
N LEU A 560 -24.44 -15.22 23.74
CA LEU A 560 -23.41 -14.35 23.15
C LEU A 560 -22.59 -15.08 22.08
N ALA A 561 -22.25 -16.35 22.34
CA ALA A 561 -21.57 -17.18 21.36
C ALA A 561 -22.42 -17.39 20.09
N ARG A 562 -23.74 -17.61 20.24
CA ARG A 562 -24.66 -17.69 19.09
C ARG A 562 -24.74 -16.38 18.32
N TYR A 563 -24.80 -15.25 19.01
CA TYR A 563 -24.81 -13.92 18.36
C TYR A 563 -23.56 -13.72 17.49
N TYR A 564 -22.38 -13.94 18.03
CA TYR A 564 -21.14 -13.84 17.26
C TYR A 564 -21.05 -14.88 16.14
N GLY A 565 -21.60 -16.08 16.33
CA GLY A 565 -21.74 -17.07 15.26
C GLY A 565 -22.57 -16.55 14.09
N SER A 566 -23.70 -15.91 14.38
CA SER A 566 -24.55 -15.28 13.34
C SER A 566 -23.84 -14.13 12.62
N MET A 567 -22.95 -13.38 13.30
CA MET A 567 -22.11 -12.36 12.67
C MET A 567 -21.09 -12.98 11.71
N VAL A 568 -20.42 -14.06 12.14
CA VAL A 568 -19.47 -14.80 11.28
C VAL A 568 -20.16 -15.29 10.02
N ASP A 569 -21.35 -15.90 10.16
CA ASP A 569 -22.13 -16.39 9.03
C ASP A 569 -22.55 -15.26 8.09
N ALA A 570 -22.97 -14.12 8.64
CA ALA A 570 -23.37 -12.95 7.85
C ALA A 570 -22.20 -12.37 7.04
N PHE A 571 -21.03 -12.12 7.66
CA PHE A 571 -19.87 -11.59 6.97
C PHE A 571 -19.29 -12.58 5.94
N THR A 572 -19.25 -13.87 6.27
CA THR A 572 -18.80 -14.91 5.33
C THR A 572 -19.74 -14.99 4.12
N SER A 573 -21.05 -14.96 4.35
CA SER A 573 -22.04 -14.97 3.26
C SER A 573 -21.95 -13.71 2.40
N GLN A 574 -21.73 -12.54 3.00
CA GLN A 574 -21.51 -11.31 2.24
C GLN A 574 -20.27 -11.42 1.35
N LEU A 575 -19.17 -11.96 1.87
CA LEU A 575 -17.93 -12.15 1.11
C LEU A 575 -18.16 -13.11 -0.08
N GLU A 576 -18.84 -14.23 0.15
CA GLU A 576 -19.14 -15.20 -0.91
C GLU A 576 -20.09 -14.65 -2.00
N GLU A 577 -21.09 -13.84 -1.62
CA GLU A 577 -22.00 -13.19 -2.58
C GLU A 577 -21.29 -12.05 -3.35
N SER A 578 -20.36 -11.33 -2.71
CA SER A 578 -19.66 -10.19 -3.31
C SER A 578 -18.55 -10.60 -4.29
N ASN A 579 -17.84 -11.68 -4.01
CA ASN A 579 -16.68 -12.09 -4.80
C ASN A 579 -16.95 -12.28 -6.31
N PRO A 580 -18.02 -12.98 -6.75
CA PRO A 580 -18.32 -13.11 -8.17
C PRO A 580 -18.66 -11.76 -8.83
N VAL A 581 -19.31 -10.87 -8.08
CA VAL A 581 -19.70 -9.54 -8.57
C VAL A 581 -18.46 -8.65 -8.72
N LEU A 582 -17.54 -8.69 -7.77
CA LEU A 582 -16.25 -7.99 -7.85
C LEU A 582 -15.42 -8.46 -9.04
N THR A 583 -15.40 -9.78 -9.30
CA THR A 583 -14.74 -10.33 -10.48
C THR A 583 -15.37 -9.79 -11.76
N ALA A 584 -16.69 -9.83 -11.88
CA ALA A 584 -17.38 -9.33 -13.07
C ALA A 584 -17.18 -7.82 -13.29
N ILE A 585 -17.13 -7.02 -12.22
CA ILE A 585 -16.79 -5.58 -12.30
C ILE A 585 -15.37 -5.40 -12.84
N SER A 586 -14.40 -6.15 -12.31
CA SER A 586 -13.00 -6.09 -12.72
C SER A 586 -12.81 -6.47 -14.20
N ASP A 587 -13.47 -7.55 -14.63
CA ASP A 587 -13.43 -8.00 -16.03
C ASP A 587 -14.05 -6.95 -16.97
N ALA A 588 -15.19 -6.38 -16.57
CA ALA A 588 -15.86 -5.33 -17.34
C ALA A 588 -15.00 -4.06 -17.45
N MET A 589 -14.29 -3.68 -16.37
CA MET A 589 -13.37 -2.52 -16.38
C MET A 589 -12.22 -2.74 -17.37
N THR A 590 -11.60 -3.91 -17.34
CA THR A 590 -10.52 -4.27 -18.28
C THR A 590 -11.02 -4.21 -19.72
N ALA A 591 -12.16 -4.85 -20.00
CA ALA A 591 -12.72 -4.89 -21.35
C ALA A 591 -13.19 -3.50 -21.86
N GLU A 592 -13.70 -2.65 -20.97
CA GLU A 592 -14.03 -1.24 -21.30
C GLU A 592 -12.76 -0.47 -21.72
N GLY A 593 -11.66 -0.60 -20.96
CA GLY A 593 -10.39 0.05 -21.26
C GLY A 593 -9.82 -0.42 -22.62
N GLU A 594 -9.81 -1.73 -22.87
CA GLU A 594 -9.35 -2.30 -24.14
C GLU A 594 -10.20 -1.82 -25.34
N ALA A 595 -11.51 -1.76 -25.19
CA ALA A 595 -12.40 -1.27 -26.25
C ALA A 595 -12.17 0.21 -26.55
N LEU A 596 -11.93 1.03 -25.54
CA LEU A 596 -11.59 2.45 -25.72
C LEU A 596 -10.25 2.63 -26.46
N GLU A 597 -9.24 1.84 -26.13
CA GLU A 597 -7.94 1.85 -26.82
C GLU A 597 -8.07 1.49 -28.30
N GLN A 598 -8.98 0.57 -28.63
CA GLN A 598 -9.28 0.15 -30.00
C GLN A 598 -10.25 1.08 -30.73
N ASN A 599 -10.67 2.19 -30.09
CA ASN A 599 -11.73 3.09 -30.56
C ASN A 599 -13.09 2.41 -30.82
N ASP A 600 -13.34 1.26 -30.19
CA ASP A 600 -14.63 0.54 -30.26
C ASP A 600 -15.59 1.09 -29.19
N ARG A 601 -16.17 2.26 -29.49
CA ARG A 601 -17.12 2.94 -28.60
C ARG A 601 -18.36 2.12 -28.24
N PRO A 602 -19.00 1.35 -29.17
CA PRO A 602 -20.13 0.51 -28.82
C PRO A 602 -19.82 -0.57 -27.78
N SER A 603 -18.66 -1.25 -27.92
CA SER A 603 -18.22 -2.23 -26.92
C SER A 603 -17.85 -1.57 -25.60
N ALA A 604 -17.15 -0.44 -25.63
CA ALA A 604 -16.83 0.32 -24.41
C ALA A 604 -18.09 0.71 -23.63
N GLN A 605 -19.12 1.22 -24.33
CA GLN A 605 -20.39 1.57 -23.69
C GLN A 605 -21.07 0.34 -23.06
N ARG A 606 -21.09 -0.80 -23.75
CA ARG A 606 -21.65 -2.05 -23.20
C ARG A 606 -20.94 -2.48 -21.92
N TYR A 607 -19.61 -2.45 -21.89
CA TYR A 607 -18.84 -2.82 -20.71
C TYR A 607 -19.00 -1.81 -19.56
N ALA A 608 -19.14 -0.52 -19.86
CA ALA A 608 -19.49 0.49 -18.86
C ALA A 608 -20.85 0.21 -18.21
N GLU A 609 -21.85 -0.24 -19.00
CA GLU A 609 -23.16 -0.64 -18.48
C GLU A 609 -23.08 -1.93 -17.64
N GLU A 610 -22.27 -2.90 -18.04
CA GLU A 610 -22.02 -4.13 -17.27
C GLU A 610 -21.34 -3.81 -15.93
N LYS A 611 -20.33 -2.95 -15.93
CA LYS A 611 -19.67 -2.44 -14.71
C LYS A 611 -20.67 -1.75 -13.78
N ALA A 612 -21.52 -0.86 -14.31
CA ALA A 612 -22.52 -0.16 -13.52
C ALA A 612 -23.54 -1.13 -12.88
N LYS A 613 -24.04 -2.12 -13.63
CA LYS A 613 -24.91 -3.17 -13.08
C LYS A 613 -24.22 -3.98 -11.98
N GLY A 614 -22.94 -4.27 -12.12
CA GLY A 614 -22.14 -4.92 -11.08
C GLY A 614 -22.05 -4.07 -9.82
N GLN A 615 -21.79 -2.78 -9.95
CA GLN A 615 -21.72 -1.83 -8.84
C GLN A 615 -23.07 -1.72 -8.10
N ASP A 616 -24.20 -1.61 -8.84
CA ASP A 616 -25.55 -1.62 -8.26
C ASP A 616 -25.79 -2.91 -7.48
N ARG A 617 -25.42 -4.05 -8.04
CA ARG A 617 -25.56 -5.34 -7.37
C ARG A 617 -24.73 -5.43 -6.10
N LEU A 618 -23.53 -4.90 -6.09
CA LEU A 618 -22.67 -4.85 -4.91
C LEU A 618 -23.27 -3.98 -3.80
N GLN A 619 -23.90 -2.86 -4.17
CA GLN A 619 -24.64 -2.01 -3.23
C GLN A 619 -25.86 -2.72 -2.65
N GLU A 620 -26.63 -3.48 -3.45
CA GLU A 620 -27.75 -4.30 -2.96
C GLU A 620 -27.27 -5.34 -1.93
N ILE A 621 -26.19 -6.06 -2.23
CA ILE A 621 -25.58 -7.04 -1.31
C ILE A 621 -25.18 -6.33 0.00
N SER A 622 -24.45 -5.22 -0.09
CA SER A 622 -24.03 -4.45 1.08
C SER A 622 -25.21 -3.97 1.91
N GLY A 623 -26.26 -3.45 1.26
CA GLY A 623 -27.51 -3.01 1.90
C GLY A 623 -28.24 -4.13 2.64
N LYS A 624 -28.34 -5.32 2.00
CA LYS A 624 -28.92 -6.54 2.61
C LYS A 624 -28.22 -6.91 3.91
N TYR A 625 -26.87 -6.97 3.90
CA TYR A 625 -26.10 -7.38 5.06
C TYR A 625 -26.05 -6.29 6.14
N LYS A 626 -26.05 -5.01 5.77
CA LYS A 626 -26.19 -3.90 6.73
C LYS A 626 -27.50 -3.99 7.50
N GLN A 627 -28.63 -4.31 6.82
CA GLN A 627 -29.91 -4.52 7.48
C GLN A 627 -29.91 -5.77 8.39
N LEU A 628 -29.28 -6.86 7.95
CA LEU A 628 -29.15 -8.07 8.75
C LEU A 628 -28.35 -7.78 10.04
N MET A 629 -27.23 -7.11 9.95
CA MET A 629 -26.40 -6.74 11.09
C MET A 629 -27.13 -5.83 12.08
N ARG A 630 -27.95 -4.89 11.57
CA ARG A 630 -28.77 -4.04 12.40
C ARG A 630 -29.81 -4.85 13.18
N ARG A 631 -30.52 -5.79 12.53
CA ARG A 631 -31.48 -6.67 13.21
C ARG A 631 -30.81 -7.53 14.28
N LEU A 632 -29.64 -8.11 14.01
CA LEU A 632 -28.90 -8.88 15.00
C LEU A 632 -28.58 -8.04 16.25
N ARG A 633 -28.19 -6.76 16.08
CA ARG A 633 -27.95 -5.83 17.21
C ARG A 633 -29.25 -5.48 17.96
N GLU A 634 -30.36 -5.30 17.27
CA GLU A 634 -31.66 -4.97 17.88
C GLU A 634 -32.23 -6.16 18.67
N GLU A 635 -31.98 -7.39 18.22
CA GLU A 635 -32.42 -8.62 18.89
C GLU A 635 -31.63 -8.92 20.19
N MET A 636 -30.44 -8.33 20.34
CA MET A 636 -29.56 -8.52 21.48
C MET A 636 -29.02 -7.19 22.05
N PRO A 637 -29.89 -6.31 22.57
CA PRO A 637 -29.53 -4.94 23.00
C PRO A 637 -28.53 -4.86 24.14
N GLU A 638 -28.37 -5.90 24.96
CA GLU A 638 -27.39 -5.93 26.06
C GLU A 638 -25.93 -6.13 25.56
N MET A 639 -25.75 -6.32 24.25
CA MET A 639 -24.44 -6.61 23.64
C MET A 639 -23.98 -5.51 22.67
N ALA A 640 -24.77 -4.47 22.50
CA ALA A 640 -24.42 -3.28 21.75
C ALA A 640 -23.73 -2.28 22.68
#